data_424ab6e5bb4ec20b543163dee5236092
#
_entry.id   424ab6e5bb4ec20b543163dee5236092
#
_cell.length_a   1.000
_cell.length_b   1.000
_cell.length_c   1.000
_cell.angle_alpha   90.00
_cell.angle_beta   90.00
_cell.angle_gamma   90.00
#
_symmetry.space_group_name_H-M   'P 1'
#
loop_
_entity.id
_entity.type
_entity.pdbx_description
1 polymer ?
#
loop_
_entity_poly.entity_id
_entity_poly.type
_entity_poly.pdbx_seq_one_letter_code
_entity_poly.pdbx_strand_id
1 'polypeptide(L)'
;MKRGRCFSAAGSSSSFAFSHPSVSPLLRGGRRRQNASTFVVGGAPVDEVDTLNNKIAAQAALVKGLKADGKTNQDEEVKTAVVVLKRLKAELESATGGGGGGGDGDGEGKKKKAAPPTQKKGGGKKKGGGEQSSGSSPEEVRQVRIEKVAQLSAANQEPFAYRFDRTNTAAKLQAAYPESVLAKGCELENGTREKVCGRVTARRVFGKLAFMTLTDASGTIQLYCDESRIDREQFETIKNLIDVGDIVGCEGPLKRTDKGELSIVVEDIKVLTKSLRNLPDKWHGLQDVEIKYRQRYVDLIASSESRDTFYQRAQIIKTMRRYLEDELEFMEMETPIMHTVSGGADAKPFNTHHNALNMDLTLRIATELHLKRLVVGGFERVYEIGRIFRNEGLSTRHNPEFTSIELYQAYGDVSDMLELTEEVICRCAAAVSPSKKLEPIQYGDETIDLTKRPWRRASMNDLVIEACNVDVLNGFDGDLEKAKAACEPALKAHSKQAGASIPAVRDSPNLGTLLNEMFEATVEGTLRQPTFVLDHPIEISPLAKPHREKKGVTERFELFVVGRELANAFSELTDPIDQRERFEKQSRAHAETQRAALVRAEKKVERGDKDARDVLKETTDDIYDFPIDEDFINALEYGMPPCGGLGIGVDRLVMLLTNSPSIRDVIAFPTLKKEEQ
;
A
#
# COMPACT_ATOMS: atom_id res chain seq x y z
N MET A 1 31.57 33.89 46.71
CA MET A 1 30.99 34.21 48.03
C MET A 1 29.52 33.84 48.05
N LYS A 2 29.14 33.02 49.03
CA LYS A 2 27.80 32.72 49.56
C LYS A 2 26.72 32.22 48.60
N ARG A 3 26.40 30.90 48.59
CA ARG A 3 25.44 30.14 49.45
C ARG A 3 24.01 30.69 49.24
N GLY A 4 23.00 29.97 48.82
CA GLY A 4 22.56 28.59 48.98
C GLY A 4 21.08 28.63 49.32
N ARG A 5 20.30 27.71 48.87
CA ARG A 5 19.34 26.91 49.64
C ARG A 5 18.40 26.14 48.72
N CYS A 6 18.42 24.85 48.90
CA CYS A 6 17.39 23.92 48.50
C CYS A 6 16.03 24.25 49.19
N PHE A 7 14.92 24.02 48.47
CA PHE A 7 13.66 23.63 49.07
C PHE A 7 13.12 22.41 48.42
N SER A 8 13.09 21.33 49.16
CA SER A 8 12.32 20.13 48.91
C SER A 8 10.90 20.39 49.34
N ALA A 9 9.92 19.99 48.54
CA ALA A 9 8.58 19.74 49.03
C ALA A 9 8.04 18.49 48.37
N ALA A 10 7.73 17.53 49.22
CA ALA A 10 7.17 16.23 48.91
C ALA A 10 5.67 16.32 48.59
N GLY A 11 5.21 15.40 47.74
CA GLY A 11 4.03 14.58 47.97
C GLY A 11 2.67 15.17 47.66
N SER A 12 2.05 14.59 46.66
CA SER A 12 0.80 13.85 46.87
C SER A 12 0.33 13.25 45.53
N SER A 13 0.35 11.97 45.49
CA SER A 13 -0.34 11.12 44.53
C SER A 13 -1.85 11.20 44.76
N SER A 14 -2.62 11.61 43.76
CA SER A 14 -4.05 11.35 43.70
C SER A 14 -4.36 10.49 42.48
N SER A 15 -4.60 9.21 42.78
CA SER A 15 -5.18 8.21 41.89
C SER A 15 -6.65 8.55 41.66
N PHE A 16 -7.02 8.81 40.39
CA PHE A 16 -8.42 8.81 39.97
C PHE A 16 -8.78 7.40 39.46
N ALA A 17 -9.59 6.71 40.26
CA ALA A 17 -10.27 5.49 39.87
C ALA A 17 -11.57 5.86 39.13
N PHE A 18 -11.72 5.40 37.89
CA PHE A 18 -13.01 5.42 37.21
C PHE A 18 -13.81 4.16 37.59
N SER A 19 -14.92 4.38 38.26
CA SER A 19 -15.95 3.38 38.56
C SER A 19 -16.90 3.25 37.37
N HIS A 20 -17.06 2.02 36.85
CA HIS A 20 -18.12 1.65 35.93
C HIS A 20 -19.45 1.42 36.69
N PRO A 21 -20.59 1.83 36.14
CA PRO A 21 -21.88 1.29 36.56
C PRO A 21 -22.24 0.08 35.70
N SER A 22 -22.49 -1.02 36.38
CA SER A 22 -23.10 -2.23 35.90
C SER A 22 -24.57 -2.03 35.52
N VAL A 23 -25.00 -2.50 34.35
CA VAL A 23 -26.42 -2.66 34.01
C VAL A 23 -26.66 -4.13 33.63
N SER A 24 -27.50 -4.75 34.46
CA SER A 24 -28.01 -6.12 34.28
C SER A 24 -29.14 -6.18 33.23
N PRO A 25 -29.43 -7.36 32.66
CA PRO A 25 -30.32 -7.50 31.51
C PRO A 25 -31.76 -7.76 31.93
N LEU A 26 -32.72 -7.20 31.19
CA LEU A 26 -34.14 -7.57 31.27
C LEU A 26 -34.54 -8.29 29.96
N LEU A 27 -34.95 -9.53 30.11
CA LEU A 27 -35.65 -10.43 29.20
C LEU A 27 -37.11 -9.99 28.97
N ARG A 28 -37.56 -10.06 27.69
CA ARG A 28 -38.89 -10.48 27.20
C ARG A 28 -38.92 -10.15 25.71
N GLY A 29 -39.02 -11.08 24.77
CA GLY A 29 -40.08 -12.05 24.55
C GLY A 29 -41.04 -11.51 23.49
N GLY A 30 -40.98 -12.00 22.23
CA GLY A 30 -42.11 -11.70 21.33
C GLY A 30 -41.83 -11.90 19.82
N ARG A 31 -42.11 -13.15 19.34
CA ARG A 31 -42.69 -13.50 18.04
C ARG A 31 -41.95 -13.20 16.71
N ARG A 32 -41.52 -14.31 16.13
CA ARG A 32 -41.25 -14.53 14.70
C ARG A 32 -42.35 -13.97 13.78
N ARG A 33 -41.92 -13.28 12.72
CA ARG A 33 -42.55 -13.38 11.39
C ARG A 33 -41.45 -13.61 10.36
N GLN A 34 -41.54 -14.75 9.71
CA GLN A 34 -40.81 -15.09 8.49
C GLN A 34 -41.36 -14.23 7.37
N ASN A 35 -40.50 -13.54 6.65
CA ASN A 35 -40.72 -13.21 5.27
C ASN A 35 -39.43 -13.50 4.51
N ALA A 36 -39.45 -14.61 3.78
CA ALA A 36 -38.48 -14.94 2.78
C ALA A 36 -38.74 -14.04 1.56
N SER A 37 -37.80 -13.15 1.25
CA SER A 37 -37.70 -12.55 -0.08
C SER A 37 -36.47 -13.15 -0.76
N THR A 38 -36.75 -14.00 -1.71
CA THR A 38 -35.78 -14.65 -2.60
C THR A 38 -35.28 -13.57 -3.55
N PHE A 39 -34.00 -13.19 -3.41
CA PHE A 39 -33.29 -12.44 -4.46
C PHE A 39 -32.69 -13.46 -5.44
N VAL A 40 -33.15 -13.42 -6.67
CA VAL A 40 -32.57 -14.15 -7.81
C VAL A 40 -31.47 -13.27 -8.38
N VAL A 41 -30.21 -13.66 -8.19
CA VAL A 41 -29.07 -13.19 -8.96
C VAL A 41 -28.74 -14.30 -9.96
N GLY A 42 -28.50 -13.97 -11.21
CA GLY A 42 -28.37 -14.85 -12.36
C GLY A 42 -27.23 -15.89 -12.26
N GLY A 43 -27.47 -16.93 -11.52
CA GLY A 43 -26.76 -18.21 -11.46
C GLY A 43 -27.81 -19.31 -11.29
N ALA A 44 -27.50 -20.55 -11.71
CA ALA A 44 -28.39 -21.68 -11.56
C ALA A 44 -28.88 -21.82 -10.10
N PRO A 45 -30.08 -22.35 -9.85
CA PRO A 45 -30.62 -22.53 -8.50
C PRO A 45 -29.63 -23.31 -7.62
N VAL A 46 -29.50 -22.94 -6.36
CA VAL A 46 -28.58 -23.58 -5.38
C VAL A 46 -28.74 -25.10 -5.36
N ASP A 47 -29.95 -25.60 -5.52
CA ASP A 47 -30.26 -27.04 -5.62
C ASP A 47 -29.61 -27.74 -6.83
N GLU A 48 -29.34 -27.04 -7.90
CA GLU A 48 -28.71 -27.56 -9.13
C GLU A 48 -27.18 -27.64 -9.00
N VAL A 49 -26.57 -26.67 -8.35
CA VAL A 49 -25.14 -26.65 -8.02
C VAL A 49 -24.81 -27.75 -7.02
N ASP A 50 -25.62 -27.93 -5.98
CA ASP A 50 -25.44 -29.02 -4.99
C ASP A 50 -25.65 -30.39 -5.61
N THR A 51 -26.59 -30.53 -6.55
CA THR A 51 -26.80 -31.77 -7.30
C THR A 51 -25.61 -32.12 -8.18
N LEU A 52 -24.99 -31.13 -8.84
CA LEU A 52 -23.76 -31.29 -9.65
C LEU A 52 -22.56 -31.64 -8.79
N ASN A 53 -22.37 -31.00 -7.63
CA ASN A 53 -21.33 -31.34 -6.67
C ASN A 53 -21.44 -32.79 -6.17
N ASN A 54 -22.63 -33.23 -5.86
CA ASN A 54 -22.88 -34.63 -5.44
C ASN A 54 -22.57 -35.65 -6.55
N LYS A 55 -22.91 -35.36 -7.80
CA LYS A 55 -22.58 -36.20 -8.96
C LYS A 55 -21.05 -36.22 -9.21
N ILE A 56 -20.36 -35.12 -9.03
CA ILE A 56 -18.90 -35.04 -9.14
C ILE A 56 -18.22 -35.90 -8.05
N ALA A 57 -18.69 -35.79 -6.82
CA ALA A 57 -18.18 -36.59 -5.71
C ALA A 57 -18.38 -38.10 -5.93
N ALA A 58 -19.56 -38.54 -6.37
CA ALA A 58 -19.85 -39.92 -6.70
C ALA A 58 -18.98 -40.43 -7.85
N GLN A 59 -18.79 -39.66 -8.91
CA GLN A 59 -17.97 -40.02 -10.06
C GLN A 59 -16.48 -40.09 -9.71
N ALA A 60 -16.00 -39.20 -8.84
CA ALA A 60 -14.63 -39.24 -8.33
C ALA A 60 -14.37 -40.50 -7.46
N ALA A 61 -15.36 -40.90 -6.64
CA ALA A 61 -15.30 -42.13 -5.86
C ALA A 61 -15.24 -43.37 -6.76
N LEU A 62 -16.00 -43.38 -7.87
CA LEU A 62 -15.95 -44.46 -8.88
C LEU A 62 -14.57 -44.61 -9.52
N VAL A 63 -13.96 -43.50 -9.95
CA VAL A 63 -12.60 -43.50 -10.51
C VAL A 63 -11.58 -44.00 -9.48
N LYS A 64 -11.74 -43.64 -8.21
CA LYS A 64 -10.87 -44.08 -7.12
C LYS A 64 -11.06 -45.58 -6.82
N GLY A 65 -12.29 -46.10 -6.87
CA GLY A 65 -12.62 -47.50 -6.71
C GLY A 65 -11.99 -48.38 -7.82
N LEU A 66 -12.20 -48.00 -9.09
CA LEU A 66 -11.61 -48.70 -10.24
C LEU A 66 -10.07 -48.76 -10.19
N LYS A 67 -9.44 -47.73 -9.65
CA LYS A 67 -7.97 -47.70 -9.44
C LYS A 67 -7.52 -48.56 -8.27
N ALA A 68 -8.33 -48.65 -7.22
CA ALA A 68 -8.07 -49.51 -6.08
C ALA A 68 -8.17 -51.00 -6.46
N ASP A 69 -9.06 -51.35 -7.43
CA ASP A 69 -9.20 -52.69 -8.02
C ASP A 69 -8.10 -53.03 -9.05
N GLY A 70 -7.02 -52.24 -9.08
CA GLY A 70 -5.83 -52.49 -9.90
C GLY A 70 -5.92 -52.01 -11.35
N LYS A 71 -7.00 -51.34 -11.76
CA LYS A 71 -7.15 -50.76 -13.12
C LYS A 71 -6.30 -49.50 -13.29
N THR A 72 -5.73 -49.31 -14.49
CA THR A 72 -4.85 -48.23 -14.84
C THR A 72 -5.57 -47.16 -15.68
N ASN A 73 -4.97 -46.01 -15.88
CA ASN A 73 -5.51 -44.94 -16.77
C ASN A 73 -5.62 -45.36 -18.24
N GLN A 74 -5.13 -46.54 -18.61
CA GLN A 74 -5.23 -47.08 -19.97
C GLN A 74 -6.47 -47.93 -20.16
N ASP A 75 -7.11 -48.38 -19.08
CA ASP A 75 -8.30 -49.23 -19.13
C ASP A 75 -9.54 -48.41 -19.56
N GLU A 76 -10.36 -48.95 -20.43
CA GLU A 76 -11.53 -48.30 -21.02
C GLU A 76 -12.54 -47.78 -19.95
N GLU A 77 -12.73 -48.52 -18.91
CA GLU A 77 -13.64 -48.15 -17.81
C GLU A 77 -13.13 -46.94 -17.00
N VAL A 78 -11.80 -46.87 -16.76
CA VAL A 78 -11.18 -45.72 -16.10
C VAL A 78 -11.19 -44.49 -17.03
N LYS A 79 -10.92 -44.66 -18.32
CA LYS A 79 -11.03 -43.56 -19.30
C LYS A 79 -12.42 -43.00 -19.37
N THR A 80 -13.44 -43.86 -19.48
CA THR A 80 -14.84 -43.43 -19.52
C THR A 80 -15.25 -42.72 -18.26
N ALA A 81 -14.91 -43.23 -17.08
CA ALA A 81 -15.21 -42.57 -15.82
C ALA A 81 -14.51 -41.21 -15.65
N VAL A 82 -13.28 -41.05 -16.14
CA VAL A 82 -12.55 -39.79 -16.12
C VAL A 82 -13.15 -38.77 -17.10
N VAL A 83 -13.64 -39.20 -18.26
CA VAL A 83 -14.31 -38.30 -19.24
C VAL A 83 -15.61 -37.75 -18.63
N VAL A 84 -16.42 -38.61 -17.99
CA VAL A 84 -17.65 -38.18 -17.31
C VAL A 84 -17.34 -37.19 -16.19
N LEU A 85 -16.31 -37.47 -15.38
CA LEU A 85 -15.89 -36.55 -14.31
C LEU A 85 -15.45 -35.18 -14.82
N LYS A 86 -14.73 -35.12 -15.93
CA LYS A 86 -14.33 -33.86 -16.59
C LYS A 86 -15.53 -33.08 -17.12
N ARG A 87 -16.51 -33.79 -17.71
CA ARG A 87 -17.74 -33.17 -18.21
C ARG A 87 -18.56 -32.54 -17.09
N LEU A 88 -18.79 -33.27 -15.99
CA LEU A 88 -19.53 -32.75 -14.82
C LEU A 88 -18.84 -31.53 -14.18
N LYS A 89 -17.51 -31.47 -14.19
CA LYS A 89 -16.77 -30.28 -13.72
C LYS A 89 -16.94 -29.10 -14.65
N ALA A 90 -16.91 -29.29 -15.95
CA ALA A 90 -17.17 -28.22 -16.92
C ALA A 90 -18.63 -27.71 -16.87
N GLU A 91 -19.60 -28.60 -16.60
CA GLU A 91 -21.00 -28.22 -16.36
C GLU A 91 -21.14 -27.37 -15.07
N LEU A 92 -20.38 -27.69 -14.02
CA LEU A 92 -20.35 -26.91 -12.79
C LEU A 92 -19.70 -25.53 -13.01
N GLU A 93 -18.58 -25.44 -13.74
CA GLU A 93 -17.93 -24.18 -14.09
C GLU A 93 -18.85 -23.27 -14.93
N SER A 94 -19.65 -23.85 -15.87
CA SER A 94 -20.61 -23.06 -16.65
C SER A 94 -21.84 -22.63 -15.83
N ALA A 95 -22.24 -23.41 -14.85
CA ALA A 95 -23.34 -23.09 -13.94
C ALA A 95 -22.97 -22.05 -12.89
N THR A 96 -21.67 -21.93 -12.55
CA THR A 96 -21.15 -20.95 -11.58
C THR A 96 -20.59 -19.66 -12.20
N GLY A 97 -20.72 -19.45 -13.54
CA GLY A 97 -20.49 -18.15 -14.20
C GLY A 97 -19.03 -17.77 -14.48
N GLY A 98 -18.13 -18.75 -14.66
CA GLY A 98 -16.74 -18.50 -15.05
C GLY A 98 -16.59 -18.36 -16.57
N GLY A 99 -16.70 -17.14 -17.12
CA GLY A 99 -16.46 -16.84 -18.53
C GLY A 99 -15.07 -16.21 -18.76
N GLY A 100 -14.18 -16.92 -19.44
CA GLY A 100 -12.93 -16.37 -19.97
C GLY A 100 -12.68 -16.88 -21.38
N GLY A 101 -12.59 -15.94 -22.33
CA GLY A 101 -12.62 -16.15 -23.76
C GLY A 101 -11.40 -16.88 -24.33
N GLY A 102 -11.66 -17.69 -25.33
CA GLY A 102 -10.69 -18.37 -26.16
C GLY A 102 -10.14 -17.51 -27.28
N GLY A 103 -8.99 -17.88 -27.75
CA GLY A 103 -8.38 -17.41 -28.99
C GLY A 103 -7.61 -18.54 -29.64
N ASP A 104 -8.11 -18.96 -30.80
CA ASP A 104 -7.51 -19.97 -31.67
C ASP A 104 -6.22 -19.46 -32.29
N GLY A 105 -5.30 -20.36 -32.56
CA GLY A 105 -4.13 -20.12 -33.39
C GLY A 105 -3.39 -21.39 -33.76
N ASP A 106 -3.68 -21.94 -34.94
CA ASP A 106 -3.04 -23.05 -35.58
C ASP A 106 -1.54 -22.84 -35.84
N GLY A 107 -0.78 -23.93 -35.79
CA GLY A 107 0.60 -23.96 -36.27
C GLY A 107 1.28 -25.35 -36.18
N GLU A 108 1.27 -26.06 -37.30
CA GLU A 108 1.93 -27.34 -37.52
C GLU A 108 3.45 -27.35 -37.31
N GLY A 109 3.99 -28.47 -36.92
CA GLY A 109 5.22 -28.91 -37.52
C GLY A 109 6.32 -29.56 -36.68
N LYS A 110 6.41 -30.89 -36.86
CA LYS A 110 7.61 -31.73 -36.91
C LYS A 110 8.08 -32.52 -35.70
N LYS A 111 7.83 -33.84 -35.88
CA LYS A 111 8.42 -34.99 -35.18
C LYS A 111 9.95 -35.00 -35.22
N LYS A 112 10.58 -35.35 -34.11
CA LYS A 112 11.80 -36.21 -34.15
C LYS A 112 11.80 -37.22 -33.00
N LYS A 113 12.06 -38.48 -33.40
CA LYS A 113 12.18 -39.69 -32.58
C LYS A 113 13.45 -39.63 -31.72
N ALA A 114 13.40 -40.16 -30.52
CA ALA A 114 14.56 -40.67 -29.79
C ALA A 114 14.19 -41.93 -29.01
N ALA A 115 15.07 -42.92 -29.04
CA ALA A 115 14.95 -44.28 -28.55
C ALA A 115 15.26 -44.42 -27.04
N PRO A 116 15.00 -45.57 -26.41
CA PRO A 116 14.84 -45.73 -24.97
C PRO A 116 16.15 -46.03 -24.24
N PRO A 117 16.24 -45.74 -22.93
CA PRO A 117 17.35 -46.20 -22.11
C PRO A 117 17.02 -47.44 -21.28
N THR A 118 18.01 -48.27 -21.20
CA THR A 118 18.13 -49.51 -20.47
C THR A 118 18.02 -49.38 -18.94
N GLN A 119 17.45 -50.41 -18.36
CA GLN A 119 17.39 -50.66 -16.90
C GLN A 119 18.76 -50.91 -16.31
N LYS A 120 19.01 -50.35 -15.10
CA LYS A 120 19.87 -50.99 -14.10
C LYS A 120 19.22 -50.91 -12.71
N LYS A 121 19.02 -52.08 -12.11
CA LYS A 121 18.65 -52.33 -10.71
C LYS A 121 19.79 -51.92 -9.79
N GLY A 122 19.45 -51.37 -8.65
CA GLY A 122 20.37 -51.18 -7.55
C GLY A 122 19.68 -50.54 -6.35
N GLY A 123 19.36 -51.35 -5.32
CA GLY A 123 18.64 -50.94 -4.13
C GLY A 123 19.49 -50.10 -3.16
N GLY A 124 18.81 -49.34 -2.33
CA GLY A 124 19.43 -48.59 -1.23
C GLY A 124 18.43 -47.67 -0.58
N LYS A 125 17.65 -48.15 0.38
CA LYS A 125 16.92 -47.31 1.30
C LYS A 125 17.88 -46.35 2.01
N LYS A 126 17.74 -45.06 1.84
CA LYS A 126 18.19 -44.06 2.80
C LYS A 126 17.01 -43.10 3.08
N LYS A 127 16.42 -43.29 4.25
CA LYS A 127 15.61 -42.28 4.91
C LYS A 127 16.56 -41.12 5.29
N GLY A 128 16.44 -40.01 4.62
CA GLY A 128 16.97 -38.73 5.01
C GLY A 128 15.79 -37.84 5.37
N GLY A 129 15.64 -37.54 6.66
CA GLY A 129 14.55 -36.74 7.15
C GLY A 129 14.64 -35.28 6.67
N GLY A 130 13.68 -34.89 5.88
CA GLY A 130 13.27 -33.54 5.59
C GLY A 130 11.75 -33.56 5.64
N GLU A 131 11.19 -33.40 6.84
CA GLU A 131 9.74 -33.31 7.02
C GLU A 131 9.24 -31.96 6.54
N GLN A 132 8.88 -31.91 5.24
CA GLN A 132 7.71 -31.20 4.79
C GLN A 132 6.67 -32.28 4.49
N SER A 133 5.67 -32.40 5.35
CA SER A 133 4.50 -33.23 5.10
C SER A 133 3.67 -32.57 3.98
N SER A 134 3.98 -32.92 2.75
CA SER A 134 3.16 -32.62 1.59
C SER A 134 1.85 -33.42 1.72
N GLY A 135 0.83 -32.82 2.38
CA GLY A 135 -0.47 -33.46 2.49
C GLY A 135 -1.34 -33.07 3.68
N SER A 136 -0.77 -32.46 4.73
CA SER A 136 -1.58 -32.06 5.91
C SER A 136 -2.27 -30.71 5.65
N SER A 137 -3.54 -30.60 6.03
CA SER A 137 -4.28 -29.34 5.95
C SER A 137 -3.67 -28.28 6.88
N PRO A 138 -3.85 -26.99 6.61
CA PRO A 138 -3.37 -25.91 7.50
C PRO A 138 -3.88 -26.03 8.94
N GLU A 139 -5.07 -26.58 9.13
CA GLU A 139 -5.68 -26.78 10.45
C GLU A 139 -5.06 -28.00 11.17
N GLU A 140 -4.76 -29.11 10.48
CA GLU A 140 -4.02 -30.24 11.06
C GLU A 140 -2.63 -29.81 11.54
N VAL A 141 -1.91 -29.02 10.73
CA VAL A 141 -0.61 -28.44 11.14
C VAL A 141 -0.76 -27.57 12.38
N ARG A 142 -1.78 -26.72 12.41
CA ARG A 142 -2.07 -25.87 13.56
C ARG A 142 -2.32 -26.70 14.82
N GLN A 143 -3.13 -27.79 14.74
CA GLN A 143 -3.42 -28.64 15.84
C GLN A 143 -2.17 -29.35 16.41
N VAL A 144 -1.31 -29.90 15.53
CA VAL A 144 -0.05 -30.51 15.93
C VAL A 144 0.86 -29.49 16.67
N ARG A 145 0.87 -28.24 16.22
CA ARG A 145 1.69 -27.20 16.87
C ARG A 145 1.11 -26.74 18.21
N ILE A 146 -0.22 -26.79 18.38
CA ILE A 146 -0.88 -26.58 19.68
C ILE A 146 -0.47 -27.71 20.66
N GLU A 147 -0.42 -28.96 20.21
CA GLU A 147 0.06 -30.06 21.02
C GLU A 147 1.52 -29.89 21.46
N LYS A 148 2.38 -29.38 20.56
CA LYS A 148 3.77 -28.99 20.90
C LYS A 148 3.86 -27.86 21.93
N VAL A 149 2.93 -26.91 21.92
CA VAL A 149 2.82 -25.88 22.97
C VAL A 149 2.56 -26.55 24.33
N ALA A 150 1.61 -27.48 24.39
CA ALA A 150 1.32 -28.22 25.63
C ALA A 150 2.53 -29.02 26.11
N GLN A 151 3.28 -29.66 25.19
CA GLN A 151 4.50 -30.40 25.53
C GLN A 151 5.61 -29.48 26.09
N LEU A 152 5.82 -28.30 25.50
CA LEU A 152 6.78 -27.31 26.02
C LEU A 152 6.37 -26.86 27.42
N SER A 153 5.10 -26.54 27.65
CA SER A 153 4.60 -26.15 28.97
C SER A 153 4.73 -27.28 30.02
N ALA A 154 4.51 -28.52 29.64
CA ALA A 154 4.68 -29.68 30.52
C ALA A 154 6.15 -29.91 30.90
N ALA A 155 7.10 -29.51 30.04
CA ALA A 155 8.53 -29.52 30.29
C ALA A 155 9.04 -28.28 31.03
N ASN A 156 8.17 -27.44 31.62
CA ASN A 156 8.48 -26.17 32.25
C ASN A 156 9.23 -25.18 31.32
N GLN A 157 9.08 -25.34 30.01
CA GLN A 157 9.53 -24.39 29.02
C GLN A 157 8.37 -23.46 28.65
N GLU A 158 8.59 -22.16 28.72
CA GLU A 158 7.56 -21.17 28.39
C GLU A 158 7.47 -21.00 26.86
N PRO A 159 6.38 -21.43 26.18
CA PRO A 159 6.29 -21.37 24.73
C PRO A 159 6.01 -19.97 24.18
N PHE A 160 5.72 -18.99 25.07
CA PHE A 160 5.51 -17.59 24.79
C PHE A 160 6.20 -16.72 25.83
N ALA A 161 7.51 -16.53 25.65
CA ALA A 161 8.38 -15.88 26.61
C ALA A 161 8.11 -14.37 26.72
N TYR A 162 8.27 -13.82 27.93
CA TYR A 162 8.11 -12.37 28.16
C TYR A 162 9.31 -11.56 27.68
N ARG A 163 10.53 -12.10 27.75
CA ARG A 163 11.77 -11.37 27.46
C ARG A 163 12.90 -12.29 27.05
N PHE A 164 13.80 -11.78 26.21
CA PHE A 164 15.10 -12.36 25.91
C PHE A 164 16.12 -11.24 25.73
N ASP A 165 17.21 -11.28 26.49
CA ASP A 165 18.27 -10.26 26.46
C ASP A 165 19.34 -10.65 25.44
N ARG A 166 19.18 -10.19 24.19
CA ARG A 166 20.18 -10.41 23.13
C ARG A 166 21.37 -9.49 23.30
N THR A 167 22.59 -9.98 23.03
CA THR A 167 23.83 -9.18 23.01
C THR A 167 24.05 -8.54 21.65
N ASN A 168 23.77 -9.25 20.57
CA ASN A 168 24.04 -8.79 19.21
C ASN A 168 22.91 -9.14 18.23
N THR A 169 22.96 -8.50 17.05
CA THR A 169 22.12 -8.82 15.89
C THR A 169 22.93 -9.60 14.85
N ALA A 170 22.25 -10.32 13.96
CA ALA A 170 22.88 -11.10 12.91
C ALA A 170 23.85 -10.26 12.06
N ALA A 171 23.42 -9.09 11.58
CA ALA A 171 24.28 -8.22 10.75
C ALA A 171 25.50 -7.69 11.51
N LYS A 172 25.38 -7.35 12.80
CA LYS A 172 26.52 -6.89 13.60
C LYS A 172 27.58 -7.99 13.76
N LEU A 173 27.14 -9.22 13.98
CA LEU A 173 28.05 -10.36 14.06
C LEU A 173 28.72 -10.66 12.71
N GLN A 174 27.95 -10.62 11.61
CA GLN A 174 28.49 -10.79 10.26
C GLN A 174 29.56 -9.74 9.94
N ALA A 175 29.33 -8.48 10.33
CA ALA A 175 30.25 -7.37 10.12
C ALA A 175 31.50 -7.44 11.03
N ALA A 176 31.34 -7.86 12.30
CA ALA A 176 32.43 -7.93 13.27
C ALA A 176 33.36 -9.12 13.02
N TYR A 177 32.84 -10.21 12.46
CA TYR A 177 33.59 -11.45 12.23
C TYR A 177 33.57 -11.88 10.75
N PRO A 178 34.16 -11.10 9.82
CA PRO A 178 34.34 -11.52 8.43
C PRO A 178 35.34 -12.71 8.38
N GLU A 179 35.45 -13.37 7.21
CA GLU A 179 36.32 -14.54 7.05
C GLU A 179 37.80 -14.23 7.35
N SER A 180 38.23 -12.97 7.20
CA SER A 180 39.57 -12.51 7.57
C SER A 180 39.82 -12.46 9.09
N VAL A 181 38.76 -12.39 9.91
CA VAL A 181 38.83 -12.36 11.38
C VAL A 181 38.59 -13.75 11.97
N LEU A 182 37.60 -14.48 11.45
CA LEU A 182 37.27 -15.84 11.84
C LEU A 182 37.27 -16.74 10.59
N ALA A 183 38.36 -17.49 10.40
CA ALA A 183 38.59 -18.33 9.24
C ALA A 183 37.67 -19.56 9.21
N LYS A 184 37.50 -20.16 8.02
CA LYS A 184 36.75 -21.41 7.85
C LYS A 184 37.25 -22.53 8.75
N GLY A 185 36.34 -23.30 9.31
CA GLY A 185 36.59 -24.38 10.23
C GLY A 185 36.91 -23.95 11.66
N CYS A 186 37.16 -22.65 11.91
CA CYS A 186 37.58 -22.14 13.22
C CYS A 186 36.38 -21.74 14.10
N GLU A 187 36.54 -21.96 15.39
CA GLU A 187 35.65 -21.48 16.47
C GLU A 187 36.38 -20.36 17.23
N LEU A 188 35.62 -19.38 17.75
CA LEU A 188 36.21 -18.26 18.50
C LEU A 188 36.64 -18.72 19.90
N GLU A 189 37.94 -18.71 20.16
CA GLU A 189 38.52 -19.28 21.38
C GLU A 189 38.56 -18.29 22.56
N ASN A 190 38.11 -17.06 22.40
CA ASN A 190 38.19 -16.01 23.43
C ASN A 190 37.16 -16.12 24.58
N GLY A 191 36.41 -17.20 24.64
CA GLY A 191 35.36 -17.43 25.65
C GLY A 191 34.11 -16.56 25.54
N THR A 192 34.04 -15.70 24.52
CA THR A 192 32.86 -14.87 24.29
C THR A 192 31.67 -15.72 23.85
N ARG A 193 30.56 -15.55 24.51
CA ARG A 193 29.28 -16.14 24.14
C ARG A 193 28.31 -15.05 23.68
N GLU A 194 27.70 -15.29 22.53
CA GLU A 194 26.73 -14.36 21.93
C GLU A 194 25.33 -14.87 22.14
N LYS A 195 24.44 -13.95 22.54
CA LYS A 195 23.00 -14.19 22.63
C LYS A 195 22.32 -13.57 21.43
N VAL A 196 21.69 -14.41 20.61
CA VAL A 196 20.92 -13.97 19.44
C VAL A 196 19.50 -14.51 19.51
N CYS A 197 18.55 -13.78 18.93
CA CYS A 197 17.18 -14.24 18.81
C CYS A 197 16.58 -13.83 17.46
N GLY A 198 15.64 -14.62 16.97
CA GLY A 198 14.99 -14.36 15.71
C GLY A 198 14.07 -15.50 15.30
N ARG A 199 13.55 -15.43 14.09
CA ARG A 199 12.66 -16.43 13.50
C ARG A 199 13.45 -17.53 12.81
N VAL A 200 13.13 -18.77 13.11
CA VAL A 200 13.65 -19.95 12.39
C VAL A 200 13.03 -19.99 10.99
N THR A 201 13.83 -19.76 9.98
CA THR A 201 13.37 -19.73 8.57
C THR A 201 13.79 -20.98 7.79
N ALA A 202 14.74 -21.77 8.30
CA ALA A 202 15.05 -23.09 7.79
C ALA A 202 15.56 -23.98 8.94
N ARG A 203 15.30 -25.29 8.84
CA ARG A 203 15.71 -26.28 9.82
C ARG A 203 16.10 -27.57 9.12
N ARG A 204 17.23 -28.16 9.49
CA ARG A 204 17.71 -29.45 9.01
C ARG A 204 18.29 -30.25 10.16
N VAL A 205 17.86 -31.47 10.35
CA VAL A 205 18.30 -32.35 11.44
C VAL A 205 18.96 -33.59 10.84
N PHE A 206 20.18 -33.92 11.30
CA PHE A 206 21.00 -35.03 10.82
C PHE A 206 21.51 -35.86 12.03
N GLY A 207 20.65 -36.72 12.57
CA GLY A 207 21.02 -37.53 13.73
C GLY A 207 21.34 -36.70 14.97
N LYS A 208 22.65 -36.52 15.26
CA LYS A 208 23.18 -35.77 16.40
C LYS A 208 23.51 -34.30 16.09
N LEU A 209 23.24 -33.85 14.89
CA LEU A 209 23.49 -32.48 14.45
C LEU A 209 22.20 -31.87 13.92
N ALA A 210 21.97 -30.60 14.25
CA ALA A 210 20.92 -29.81 13.64
C ALA A 210 21.46 -28.44 13.21
N PHE A 211 20.96 -27.96 12.07
CA PHE A 211 21.24 -26.62 11.55
C PHE A 211 19.93 -25.87 11.40
N MET A 212 19.91 -24.66 11.92
CA MET A 212 18.77 -23.75 11.72
C MET A 212 19.27 -22.42 11.16
N THR A 213 18.48 -21.81 10.28
CA THR A 213 18.71 -20.42 9.87
C THR A 213 17.83 -19.54 10.73
N LEU A 214 18.45 -18.66 11.49
CA LEU A 214 17.80 -17.66 12.30
C LEU A 214 17.79 -16.34 11.53
N THR A 215 16.63 -15.71 11.41
CA THR A 215 16.43 -14.41 10.75
C THR A 215 15.94 -13.40 11.77
N ASP A 216 16.69 -12.32 11.94
CA ASP A 216 16.25 -11.14 12.70
C ASP A 216 15.96 -9.94 11.77
N ALA A 217 15.71 -8.76 12.34
CA ALA A 217 15.43 -7.55 11.57
C ALA A 217 16.65 -7.08 10.73
N SER A 218 17.85 -7.51 11.07
CA SER A 218 19.10 -7.05 10.46
C SER A 218 19.65 -8.02 9.40
N GLY A 219 19.23 -9.29 9.44
CA GLY A 219 19.75 -10.31 8.52
C GLY A 219 19.61 -11.72 9.05
N THR A 220 20.49 -12.61 8.62
CA THR A 220 20.46 -14.03 8.95
C THR A 220 21.75 -14.50 9.60
N ILE A 221 21.64 -15.48 10.50
CA ILE A 221 22.77 -16.21 11.07
C ILE A 221 22.42 -17.69 11.20
N GLN A 222 23.41 -18.57 11.05
CA GLN A 222 23.21 -20.00 11.23
C GLN A 222 23.32 -20.37 12.72
N LEU A 223 22.48 -21.29 13.17
CA LEU A 223 22.61 -21.99 14.44
C LEU A 223 23.16 -23.39 14.16
N TYR A 224 24.29 -23.72 14.80
CA TYR A 224 24.94 -25.03 14.77
C TYR A 224 24.64 -25.73 16.09
N CYS A 225 23.81 -26.75 16.05
CA CYS A 225 23.38 -27.50 17.25
C CYS A 225 24.00 -28.89 17.21
N ASP A 226 24.85 -29.19 18.15
CA ASP A 226 25.54 -30.49 18.31
C ASP A 226 25.11 -31.11 19.65
N GLU A 227 24.56 -32.35 19.63
CA GLU A 227 24.12 -33.08 20.81
C GLU A 227 25.22 -33.22 21.88
N SER A 228 26.50 -33.14 21.48
CA SER A 228 27.63 -33.22 22.41
C SER A 228 27.90 -31.91 23.18
N ARG A 229 27.33 -30.79 22.69
CA ARG A 229 27.60 -29.43 23.21
C ARG A 229 26.37 -28.82 23.92
N ILE A 230 25.19 -29.38 23.73
CA ILE A 230 23.94 -28.91 24.29
C ILE A 230 23.32 -30.00 25.16
N ASP A 231 22.58 -29.59 26.19
CA ASP A 231 21.86 -30.54 27.02
C ASP A 231 20.93 -31.44 26.20
N ARG A 232 20.88 -32.71 26.56
CA ARG A 232 20.11 -33.71 25.81
C ARG A 232 18.63 -33.36 25.69
N GLU A 233 18.04 -32.83 26.73
CA GLU A 233 16.61 -32.41 26.72
C GLU A 233 16.38 -31.26 25.78
N GLN A 234 17.27 -30.27 25.76
CA GLN A 234 17.23 -29.16 24.81
C GLN A 234 17.46 -29.63 23.37
N PHE A 235 18.36 -30.63 23.15
CA PHE A 235 18.53 -31.18 21.81
C PHE A 235 17.29 -31.91 21.30
N GLU A 236 16.57 -32.65 22.16
CA GLU A 236 15.28 -33.27 21.83
C GLU A 236 14.20 -32.19 21.57
N THR A 237 14.23 -31.04 22.28
CA THR A 237 13.39 -29.88 21.99
C THR A 237 13.68 -29.33 20.60
N ILE A 238 14.94 -29.15 20.22
CA ILE A 238 15.33 -28.73 18.88
C ILE A 238 14.78 -29.69 17.83
N LYS A 239 14.87 -30.98 18.09
CA LYS A 239 14.52 -32.02 17.14
C LYS A 239 13.01 -32.25 16.96
N ASN A 240 12.24 -32.11 18.03
CA ASN A 240 10.84 -32.50 18.02
C ASN A 240 9.84 -31.34 18.17
N LEU A 241 10.23 -30.28 18.88
CA LEU A 241 9.32 -29.20 19.28
C LEU A 241 9.52 -27.87 18.52
N ILE A 242 10.75 -27.60 18.05
CA ILE A 242 11.01 -26.39 17.25
C ILE A 242 10.64 -26.62 15.79
N ASP A 243 9.83 -25.74 15.23
CA ASP A 243 9.40 -25.74 13.82
C ASP A 243 9.89 -24.49 13.06
N VAL A 244 9.89 -24.58 11.75
CA VAL A 244 10.07 -23.40 10.90
C VAL A 244 8.91 -22.44 11.15
N GLY A 245 9.24 -21.17 11.42
CA GLY A 245 8.31 -20.13 11.83
C GLY A 245 8.43 -19.74 13.30
N ASP A 246 8.94 -20.63 14.17
CA ASP A 246 9.13 -20.30 15.59
C ASP A 246 10.14 -19.17 15.78
N ILE A 247 9.96 -18.39 16.83
CA ILE A 247 10.96 -17.43 17.29
C ILE A 247 11.73 -18.08 18.44
N VAL A 248 13.04 -18.14 18.30
CA VAL A 248 13.93 -18.75 19.32
C VAL A 248 15.01 -17.75 19.75
N GLY A 249 15.49 -17.92 20.96
CA GLY A 249 16.70 -17.29 21.48
C GLY A 249 17.74 -18.35 21.79
N CYS A 250 18.98 -18.09 21.49
CA CYS A 250 20.08 -19.01 21.79
C CYS A 250 21.33 -18.27 22.24
N GLU A 251 22.19 -19.00 22.93
CA GLU A 251 23.49 -18.55 23.43
C GLU A 251 24.59 -19.55 23.05
N GLY A 252 25.74 -19.03 22.70
CA GLY A 252 26.95 -19.87 22.45
C GLY A 252 28.07 -19.09 21.75
N PRO A 253 29.23 -19.71 21.59
CA PRO A 253 30.38 -19.14 20.89
C PRO A 253 30.13 -19.08 19.37
N LEU A 254 30.91 -18.22 18.71
CA LEU A 254 30.89 -18.09 17.25
C LEU A 254 31.82 -19.12 16.60
N LYS A 255 31.35 -19.68 15.49
CA LYS A 255 32.11 -20.58 14.64
C LYS A 255 31.86 -20.24 13.18
N ARG A 256 32.89 -20.29 12.36
CA ARG A 256 32.73 -20.33 10.92
C ARG A 256 32.85 -21.76 10.43
N THR A 257 31.83 -22.29 9.82
CA THR A 257 31.83 -23.66 9.29
C THR A 257 32.83 -23.84 8.15
N ASP A 258 33.16 -25.08 7.79
CA ASP A 258 34.04 -25.38 6.64
C ASP A 258 33.49 -24.84 5.31
N LYS A 259 32.15 -24.64 5.22
CA LYS A 259 31.48 -24.02 4.08
C LYS A 259 31.51 -22.49 4.10
N GLY A 260 32.02 -21.86 5.15
CA GLY A 260 32.17 -20.43 5.28
C GLY A 260 31.01 -19.73 6.01
N GLU A 261 29.97 -20.46 6.48
CA GLU A 261 28.84 -19.87 7.18
C GLU A 261 29.20 -19.49 8.61
N LEU A 262 29.00 -18.21 8.99
CA LEU A 262 29.13 -17.78 10.38
C LEU A 262 27.94 -18.33 11.18
N SER A 263 28.26 -19.03 12.28
CA SER A 263 27.25 -19.77 13.07
C SER A 263 27.45 -19.51 14.55
N ILE A 264 26.34 -19.55 15.31
CA ILE A 264 26.37 -19.72 16.76
C ILE A 264 26.46 -21.23 17.04
N VAL A 265 27.46 -21.69 17.74
CA VAL A 265 27.47 -23.03 18.31
C VAL A 265 26.58 -23.02 19.54
N VAL A 266 25.40 -23.62 19.40
CA VAL A 266 24.37 -23.50 20.43
C VAL A 266 24.74 -24.29 21.67
N GLU A 267 24.81 -23.62 22.82
CA GLU A 267 25.01 -24.19 24.15
C GLU A 267 23.73 -24.11 25.01
N ASP A 268 22.90 -23.06 24.78
CA ASP A 268 21.55 -22.91 25.36
C ASP A 268 20.60 -22.41 24.29
N ILE A 269 19.35 -22.91 24.29
CA ILE A 269 18.29 -22.51 23.37
C ILE A 269 16.93 -22.50 24.05
N LYS A 270 16.12 -21.46 23.76
CA LYS A 270 14.77 -21.30 24.28
C LYS A 270 13.80 -20.98 23.15
N VAL A 271 12.63 -21.59 23.16
CA VAL A 271 11.50 -21.16 22.34
C VAL A 271 10.97 -19.87 22.98
N LEU A 272 11.00 -18.76 22.23
CA LEU A 272 10.45 -17.48 22.68
C LEU A 272 8.99 -17.31 22.25
N THR A 273 8.65 -17.82 21.07
CA THR A 273 7.27 -17.80 20.57
C THR A 273 7.05 -18.95 19.63
N LYS A 274 6.11 -19.82 19.95
CA LYS A 274 5.68 -20.92 19.09
C LYS A 274 4.80 -20.39 17.95
N SER A 275 5.19 -20.64 16.71
CA SER A 275 4.39 -20.34 15.52
C SER A 275 3.36 -21.43 15.27
N LEU A 276 2.07 -21.11 15.28
CA LEU A 276 1.01 -22.08 15.09
C LEU A 276 0.66 -22.33 13.62
N ARG A 277 1.11 -21.47 12.70
CA ARG A 277 0.86 -21.59 11.25
C ARG A 277 2.16 -21.76 10.49
N ASN A 278 2.10 -22.44 9.35
CA ASN A 278 3.25 -22.54 8.45
C ASN A 278 3.52 -21.18 7.79
N LEU A 279 4.80 -20.91 7.54
CA LEU A 279 5.19 -19.85 6.62
C LEU A 279 4.93 -20.30 5.18
N PRO A 280 4.68 -19.36 4.26
CA PRO A 280 4.66 -19.63 2.81
C PRO A 280 5.98 -20.26 2.35
N ASP A 281 5.94 -20.99 1.24
CA ASP A 281 7.15 -21.57 0.64
C ASP A 281 8.17 -20.48 0.32
N LYS A 282 9.42 -20.69 0.75
CA LYS A 282 10.52 -19.75 0.52
C LYS A 282 10.79 -19.42 -0.95
N TRP A 283 10.44 -20.33 -1.85
CA TRP A 283 10.76 -20.23 -3.27
C TRP A 283 9.67 -19.57 -4.11
N HIS A 284 8.43 -19.52 -3.60
CA HIS A 284 7.31 -18.99 -4.36
C HIS A 284 6.70 -17.75 -3.70
N GLY A 285 7.04 -17.45 -2.42
CA GLY A 285 6.46 -16.34 -1.67
C GLY A 285 4.92 -16.38 -1.65
N LEU A 286 4.30 -15.24 -1.47
CA LEU A 286 2.89 -15.05 -1.72
C LEU A 286 2.75 -14.63 -3.21
N GLN A 287 2.39 -15.58 -4.09
CA GLN A 287 2.22 -15.32 -5.53
C GLN A 287 0.97 -14.48 -5.82
N ASP A 288 -0.05 -14.62 -5.00
CA ASP A 288 -1.26 -13.84 -5.09
C ASP A 288 -1.06 -12.45 -4.48
N VAL A 289 -1.14 -11.43 -5.32
CA VAL A 289 -0.95 -10.03 -4.95
C VAL A 289 -2.01 -9.58 -3.93
N GLU A 290 -3.23 -10.10 -4.00
CA GLU A 290 -4.29 -9.74 -3.05
C GLU A 290 -4.04 -10.34 -1.68
N ILE A 291 -3.60 -11.60 -1.61
CA ILE A 291 -3.18 -12.24 -0.36
C ILE A 291 -2.00 -11.51 0.27
N LYS A 292 -1.04 -11.00 -0.54
CA LYS A 292 0.08 -10.16 -0.08
C LYS A 292 -0.41 -8.94 0.72
N TYR A 293 -1.46 -8.28 0.26
CA TYR A 293 -1.98 -7.09 0.95
C TYR A 293 -2.88 -7.45 2.13
N ARG A 294 -3.70 -8.51 2.04
CA ARG A 294 -4.60 -8.96 3.12
C ARG A 294 -3.83 -9.56 4.30
N GLN A 295 -2.74 -10.28 4.02
CA GLN A 295 -1.87 -10.89 5.02
C GLN A 295 -0.49 -10.22 5.04
N ARG A 296 -0.46 -8.91 5.10
CA ARG A 296 0.77 -8.10 5.07
C ARG A 296 1.82 -8.59 6.09
N TYR A 297 1.41 -9.02 7.26
CA TYR A 297 2.32 -9.59 8.25
C TYR A 297 3.02 -10.87 7.76
N VAL A 298 2.38 -11.67 6.92
CA VAL A 298 3.00 -12.84 6.29
C VAL A 298 3.95 -12.41 5.17
N ASP A 299 3.54 -11.45 4.33
CA ASP A 299 4.37 -10.83 3.30
C ASP A 299 5.67 -10.27 3.91
N LEU A 300 5.57 -9.50 5.00
CA LEU A 300 6.73 -8.94 5.70
C LEU A 300 7.64 -10.01 6.34
N ILE A 301 7.12 -11.19 6.68
CA ILE A 301 7.95 -12.32 7.14
C ILE A 301 8.67 -12.97 5.96
N ALA A 302 8.01 -13.13 4.83
CA ALA A 302 8.49 -13.89 3.69
C ALA A 302 9.39 -13.08 2.76
N SER A 303 9.09 -11.77 2.56
CA SER A 303 9.78 -10.89 1.61
C SER A 303 10.65 -9.84 2.33
N SER A 304 11.97 -9.86 2.04
CA SER A 304 12.88 -8.79 2.44
C SER A 304 12.58 -7.49 1.68
N GLU A 305 12.22 -7.60 0.40
CA GLU A 305 11.91 -6.44 -0.46
C GLU A 305 10.74 -5.63 0.09
N SER A 306 9.66 -6.32 0.52
CA SER A 306 8.54 -5.64 1.18
C SER A 306 8.96 -4.92 2.45
N ARG A 307 9.85 -5.51 3.27
CA ARG A 307 10.39 -4.83 4.46
C ARG A 307 11.24 -3.63 4.08
N ASP A 308 12.09 -3.77 3.08
CA ASP A 308 13.01 -2.71 2.62
C ASP A 308 12.24 -1.49 2.12
N THR A 309 11.09 -1.68 1.43
CA THR A 309 10.18 -0.60 1.04
C THR A 309 9.73 0.22 2.26
N PHE A 310 9.34 -0.43 3.38
CA PHE A 310 8.93 0.30 4.58
C PHE A 310 10.10 0.93 5.34
N TYR A 311 11.29 0.33 5.33
CA TYR A 311 12.50 0.98 5.84
C TYR A 311 12.85 2.23 5.05
N GLN A 312 12.79 2.16 3.71
CA GLN A 312 13.01 3.31 2.83
C GLN A 312 11.95 4.39 3.05
N ARG A 313 10.66 4.02 3.16
CA ARG A 313 9.58 4.95 3.51
C ARG A 313 9.89 5.71 4.80
N ALA A 314 10.27 4.99 5.85
CA ALA A 314 10.63 5.61 7.13
C ALA A 314 11.83 6.56 7.00
N GLN A 315 12.82 6.19 6.18
CA GLN A 315 13.98 7.04 5.92
C GLN A 315 13.63 8.29 5.11
N ILE A 316 12.74 8.18 4.12
CA ILE A 316 12.22 9.33 3.33
C ILE A 316 11.55 10.34 4.25
N ILE A 317 10.57 9.89 5.06
CA ILE A 317 9.86 10.78 6.00
C ILE A 317 10.81 11.43 7.00
N LYS A 318 11.76 10.65 7.54
CA LYS A 318 12.79 11.19 8.44
C LYS A 318 13.66 12.26 7.77
N THR A 319 13.99 12.07 6.49
CA THR A 319 14.81 13.03 5.74
C THR A 319 14.05 14.32 5.49
N MET A 320 12.75 14.25 5.12
CA MET A 320 11.89 15.42 4.98
C MET A 320 11.87 16.23 6.28
N ARG A 321 11.53 15.59 7.42
CA ARG A 321 11.48 16.27 8.71
C ARG A 321 12.79 16.97 9.05
N ARG A 322 13.92 16.25 8.96
CA ARG A 322 15.23 16.85 9.27
C ARG A 322 15.57 18.04 8.41
N TYR A 323 15.29 17.96 7.12
CA TYR A 323 15.59 19.07 6.23
C TYR A 323 14.72 20.29 6.54
N LEU A 324 13.44 20.09 6.78
CA LEU A 324 12.51 21.17 7.10
C LEU A 324 12.80 21.78 8.48
N GLU A 325 13.06 20.97 9.50
CA GLU A 325 13.25 21.43 10.88
C GLU A 325 14.67 21.92 11.14
N ASP A 326 15.69 21.08 10.83
CA ASP A 326 17.07 21.34 11.22
C ASP A 326 17.74 22.43 10.33
N GLU A 327 17.35 22.56 9.05
CA GLU A 327 17.98 23.44 8.08
C GLU A 327 17.13 24.65 7.69
N LEU A 328 15.80 24.49 7.62
CA LEU A 328 14.89 25.53 7.16
C LEU A 328 14.01 26.12 8.27
N GLU A 329 14.13 25.64 9.49
CA GLU A 329 13.43 26.13 10.68
C GLU A 329 11.89 26.10 10.55
N PHE A 330 11.34 25.12 9.80
CA PHE A 330 9.91 24.86 9.79
C PHE A 330 9.47 24.20 11.08
N MET A 331 8.25 24.48 11.51
CA MET A 331 7.63 23.88 12.68
C MET A 331 6.60 22.83 12.25
N GLU A 332 6.74 21.58 12.73
CA GLU A 332 5.70 20.55 12.52
C GLU A 332 4.48 20.87 13.37
N MET A 333 3.32 20.90 12.75
CA MET A 333 2.04 21.20 13.38
C MET A 333 1.12 19.98 13.29
N GLU A 334 0.16 19.91 14.21
CA GLU A 334 -0.96 18.99 14.18
C GLU A 334 -2.26 19.77 14.07
N THR A 335 -3.03 19.50 13.01
CA THR A 335 -4.35 20.08 12.82
C THR A 335 -5.45 19.02 12.93
N PRO A 336 -6.70 19.38 13.16
CA PRO A 336 -7.78 18.42 13.33
C PRO A 336 -7.96 17.49 12.13
N ILE A 337 -8.21 16.21 12.41
CA ILE A 337 -8.62 15.24 11.38
C ILE A 337 -10.12 15.36 11.08
N MET A 338 -10.93 15.69 12.10
CA MET A 338 -12.38 15.88 11.98
C MET A 338 -12.69 17.36 11.80
N HIS A 339 -13.35 17.71 10.72
CA HIS A 339 -13.70 19.08 10.38
C HIS A 339 -15.22 19.28 10.46
N THR A 340 -15.64 20.47 10.81
CA THR A 340 -17.04 20.90 10.70
C THR A 340 -17.40 21.31 9.27
N VAL A 341 -16.42 21.82 8.54
CA VAL A 341 -16.54 22.21 7.12
C VAL A 341 -15.37 21.59 6.36
N SER A 342 -15.66 20.85 5.30
CA SER A 342 -14.64 20.29 4.41
C SER A 342 -14.12 21.37 3.47
N GLY A 343 -12.80 21.41 3.22
CA GLY A 343 -12.20 22.40 2.33
C GLY A 343 -10.71 22.15 2.08
N GLY A 344 -10.09 22.99 1.22
CA GLY A 344 -8.67 22.88 0.85
C GLY A 344 -8.39 21.94 -0.31
N ALA A 345 -9.40 21.26 -0.87
CA ALA A 345 -9.28 20.42 -2.05
C ALA A 345 -10.65 20.23 -2.69
N ASP A 346 -10.67 19.79 -3.95
CA ASP A 346 -11.89 19.32 -4.63
C ASP A 346 -11.93 17.79 -4.56
N ALA A 347 -12.52 17.26 -3.46
CA ALA A 347 -12.61 15.84 -3.19
C ALA A 347 -13.81 15.52 -2.30
N LYS A 348 -14.42 14.36 -2.51
CA LYS A 348 -15.54 13.88 -1.70
C LYS A 348 -15.05 13.51 -0.29
N PRO A 349 -15.62 14.09 0.79
CA PRO A 349 -15.24 13.75 2.16
C PRO A 349 -15.89 12.46 2.64
N PHE A 350 -15.30 11.84 3.68
CA PHE A 350 -15.99 10.88 4.53
C PHE A 350 -16.74 11.62 5.63
N ASN A 351 -18.02 11.28 5.85
CA ASN A 351 -18.87 11.87 6.87
C ASN A 351 -18.91 10.99 8.12
N THR A 352 -19.00 11.61 9.29
CA THR A 352 -19.18 10.96 10.59
C THR A 352 -20.09 11.81 11.47
N HIS A 353 -20.53 11.26 12.62
CA HIS A 353 -21.41 11.96 13.54
C HIS A 353 -20.89 11.91 14.96
N HIS A 354 -20.81 13.06 15.64
CA HIS A 354 -20.43 13.16 17.04
C HIS A 354 -21.69 13.05 17.92
N ASN A 355 -21.96 11.86 18.48
CA ASN A 355 -23.21 11.58 19.19
C ASN A 355 -23.49 12.51 20.38
N ALA A 356 -22.46 12.83 21.19
CA ALA A 356 -22.65 13.65 22.38
C ALA A 356 -22.95 15.12 22.07
N LEU A 357 -22.42 15.64 20.98
CA LEU A 357 -22.65 17.01 20.51
C LEU A 357 -23.80 17.10 19.49
N ASN A 358 -24.31 15.94 19.03
CA ASN A 358 -25.28 15.83 17.94
C ASN A 358 -24.87 16.69 16.74
N MET A 359 -23.64 16.49 16.27
CA MET A 359 -23.00 17.29 15.23
C MET A 359 -22.40 16.42 14.15
N ASP A 360 -22.70 16.72 12.88
CA ASP A 360 -22.08 16.07 11.74
C ASP A 360 -20.70 16.64 11.52
N LEU A 361 -19.75 15.76 11.21
CA LEU A 361 -18.35 16.06 10.95
C LEU A 361 -17.89 15.36 9.68
N THR A 362 -16.85 15.89 9.07
CA THR A 362 -16.18 15.26 7.93
C THR A 362 -14.74 14.92 8.30
N LEU A 363 -14.18 13.87 7.70
CA LEU A 363 -12.74 13.65 7.75
C LEU A 363 -12.05 14.60 6.77
N ARG A 364 -10.92 15.17 7.16
CA ARG A 364 -10.15 16.14 6.36
C ARG A 364 -9.75 15.60 5.00
N ILE A 365 -9.95 16.41 3.95
CA ILE A 365 -9.51 16.14 2.57
C ILE A 365 -8.20 16.87 2.22
N ALA A 366 -7.75 17.81 3.05
CA ALA A 366 -6.51 18.55 3.02
C ALA A 366 -6.21 19.14 4.40
N THR A 367 -4.97 19.59 4.66
CA THR A 367 -4.58 20.34 5.87
C THR A 367 -4.48 21.85 5.61
N GLU A 368 -4.59 22.27 4.38
CA GLU A 368 -4.34 23.59 3.85
C GLU A 368 -4.98 24.72 4.66
N LEU A 369 -6.31 24.73 4.81
CA LEU A 369 -7.01 25.87 5.42
C LEU A 369 -6.64 26.07 6.90
N HIS A 370 -6.32 24.98 7.61
CA HIS A 370 -5.87 25.08 9.01
C HIS A 370 -4.44 25.59 9.13
N LEU A 371 -3.52 25.12 8.27
CA LEU A 371 -2.13 25.59 8.24
C LEU A 371 -2.06 27.08 7.86
N LYS A 372 -2.87 27.53 6.90
CA LYS A 372 -2.99 28.95 6.55
C LYS A 372 -3.50 29.81 7.72
N ARG A 373 -4.44 29.31 8.52
CA ARG A 373 -4.87 30.00 9.76
C ARG A 373 -3.73 30.15 10.76
N LEU A 374 -2.81 29.18 10.85
CA LEU A 374 -1.61 29.31 11.68
C LEU A 374 -0.67 30.39 11.13
N VAL A 375 -0.54 30.52 9.80
CA VAL A 375 0.23 31.61 9.17
C VAL A 375 -0.40 32.97 9.47
N VAL A 376 -1.73 33.10 9.39
CA VAL A 376 -2.46 34.31 9.85
C VAL A 376 -2.17 34.59 11.33
N GLY A 377 -2.08 33.53 12.13
CA GLY A 377 -1.76 33.63 13.57
C GLY A 377 -0.31 34.03 13.89
N GLY A 378 0.55 34.19 12.87
CA GLY A 378 1.93 34.68 13.02
C GLY A 378 3.02 33.62 12.99
N PHE A 379 2.71 32.36 12.64
CA PHE A 379 3.73 31.34 12.35
C PHE A 379 4.25 31.53 10.92
N GLU A 380 5.55 31.76 10.75
CA GLU A 380 6.13 32.06 9.43
C GLU A 380 6.40 30.81 8.59
N ARG A 381 6.74 29.67 9.22
CA ARG A 381 7.07 28.40 8.54
C ARG A 381 6.44 27.23 9.27
N VAL A 382 5.42 26.66 8.67
CA VAL A 382 4.67 25.54 9.25
C VAL A 382 4.55 24.41 8.25
N TYR A 383 4.51 23.16 8.75
CA TYR A 383 4.19 22.01 7.94
C TYR A 383 3.45 20.95 8.76
N GLU A 384 2.75 20.06 8.08
CA GLU A 384 2.16 18.85 8.67
C GLU A 384 2.39 17.65 7.75
N ILE A 385 2.87 16.53 8.30
CA ILE A 385 2.84 15.24 7.62
C ILE A 385 1.67 14.44 8.21
N GLY A 386 0.59 14.30 7.45
CA GLY A 386 -0.65 13.75 7.97
C GLY A 386 -1.38 12.82 7.03
N ARG A 387 -2.39 12.12 7.58
CA ARG A 387 -3.34 11.33 6.81
C ARG A 387 -4.41 12.24 6.24
N ILE A 388 -4.67 12.03 4.96
CA ILE A 388 -5.74 12.67 4.19
C ILE A 388 -6.74 11.60 3.79
N PHE A 389 -8.03 11.96 3.76
CA PHE A 389 -9.13 11.05 3.55
C PHE A 389 -9.99 11.55 2.39
N ARG A 390 -9.99 10.85 1.28
CA ARG A 390 -10.84 11.17 0.13
C ARG A 390 -11.72 9.98 -0.20
N ASN A 391 -13.04 10.11 -0.25
CA ASN A 391 -14.01 9.07 -0.50
C ASN A 391 -14.17 8.83 -2.01
N GLU A 392 -13.10 8.35 -2.60
CA GLU A 392 -12.95 8.12 -4.04
C GLU A 392 -12.67 6.65 -4.34
N GLY A 393 -12.66 6.30 -5.62
CA GLY A 393 -12.44 4.94 -6.09
C GLY A 393 -11.04 4.39 -5.76
N LEU A 394 -10.95 3.07 -5.55
CA LEU A 394 -9.70 2.36 -5.34
C LEU A 394 -8.98 2.07 -6.67
N SER A 395 -7.70 2.42 -6.78
CA SER A 395 -6.87 2.08 -7.94
C SER A 395 -5.44 1.72 -7.51
N THR A 396 -4.57 1.46 -8.48
CA THR A 396 -3.12 1.31 -8.21
C THR A 396 -2.47 2.64 -7.79
N ARG A 397 -3.13 3.78 -8.02
CA ARG A 397 -2.64 5.13 -7.75
C ARG A 397 -3.37 5.82 -6.61
N HIS A 398 -4.57 5.34 -6.22
CA HIS A 398 -5.46 5.97 -5.24
C HIS A 398 -5.84 4.99 -4.14
N ASN A 399 -5.73 5.45 -2.92
CA ASN A 399 -6.22 4.80 -1.70
C ASN A 399 -7.03 5.84 -0.92
N PRO A 400 -8.20 5.52 -0.36
CA PRO A 400 -9.06 6.51 0.29
C PRO A 400 -8.43 7.17 1.51
N GLU A 401 -7.41 6.55 2.09
CA GLU A 401 -6.57 7.08 3.14
C GLU A 401 -5.11 7.06 2.66
N PHE A 402 -4.47 8.22 2.57
CA PHE A 402 -3.09 8.36 2.12
C PHE A 402 -2.33 9.40 2.94
N THR A 403 -1.00 9.45 2.80
CA THR A 403 -0.15 10.41 3.50
C THR A 403 0.25 11.52 2.56
N SER A 404 0.05 12.77 2.99
CA SER A 404 0.57 13.99 2.35
C SER A 404 1.44 14.76 3.33
N ILE A 405 2.36 15.56 2.81
CA ILE A 405 2.95 16.68 3.51
C ILE A 405 2.45 17.95 2.87
N GLU A 406 2.01 18.87 3.68
CA GLU A 406 1.70 20.25 3.26
C GLU A 406 2.51 21.21 4.13
N LEU A 407 3.06 22.23 3.49
CA LEU A 407 3.88 23.25 4.15
C LEU A 407 3.57 24.66 3.60
N TYR A 408 3.74 25.65 4.45
CA TYR A 408 3.45 27.07 4.16
C TYR A 408 4.58 27.93 4.69
N GLN A 409 5.09 28.81 3.83
CA GLN A 409 6.16 29.75 4.14
C GLN A 409 5.70 31.19 3.90
N ALA A 410 5.59 31.97 4.95
CA ALA A 410 5.33 33.41 4.86
C ALA A 410 6.48 34.12 4.16
N TYR A 411 6.15 35.17 3.43
CA TYR A 411 7.07 36.01 2.65
C TYR A 411 7.79 35.28 1.51
N GLY A 412 7.37 34.04 1.19
CA GLY A 412 7.79 33.30 0.02
C GLY A 412 6.75 33.32 -1.10
N ASP A 413 7.13 32.87 -2.29
CA ASP A 413 6.25 32.71 -3.44
C ASP A 413 6.47 31.36 -4.17
N VAL A 414 5.83 31.19 -5.32
CA VAL A 414 5.93 29.96 -6.14
C VAL A 414 7.36 29.63 -6.53
N SER A 415 8.26 30.61 -6.64
CA SER A 415 9.67 30.39 -7.02
C SER A 415 10.44 29.70 -5.90
N ASP A 416 10.21 30.10 -4.64
CA ASP A 416 10.77 29.43 -3.47
C ASP A 416 10.28 27.98 -3.38
N MET A 417 8.99 27.75 -3.68
CA MET A 417 8.40 26.42 -3.66
C MET A 417 8.96 25.50 -4.76
N LEU A 418 9.32 26.02 -5.94
CA LEU A 418 10.02 25.26 -6.99
C LEU A 418 11.37 24.72 -6.50
N GLU A 419 12.20 25.60 -5.89
CA GLU A 419 13.51 25.23 -5.37
C GLU A 419 13.40 24.23 -4.19
N LEU A 420 12.48 24.49 -3.28
CA LEU A 420 12.21 23.63 -2.13
C LEU A 420 11.76 22.24 -2.56
N THR A 421 10.87 22.15 -3.55
CA THR A 421 10.38 20.86 -4.08
C THR A 421 11.52 20.03 -4.68
N GLU A 422 12.36 20.64 -5.52
CA GLU A 422 13.54 19.97 -6.08
C GLU A 422 14.46 19.44 -4.98
N GLU A 423 14.76 20.27 -3.99
CA GLU A 423 15.72 19.92 -2.93
C GLU A 423 15.19 18.81 -2.01
N VAL A 424 13.93 18.90 -1.55
CA VAL A 424 13.31 17.85 -0.72
C VAL A 424 13.34 16.51 -1.40
N ILE A 425 12.94 16.43 -2.68
CA ILE A 425 12.88 15.17 -3.43
C ILE A 425 14.28 14.62 -3.67
N CYS A 426 15.25 15.45 -4.06
CA CYS A 426 16.63 15.05 -4.29
C CYS A 426 17.29 14.51 -3.01
N ARG A 427 17.06 15.15 -1.86
CA ARG A 427 17.57 14.68 -0.56
C ARG A 427 16.94 13.34 -0.16
N CYS A 428 15.66 13.18 -0.37
CA CYS A 428 14.96 11.92 -0.13
C CYS A 428 15.51 10.79 -1.03
N ALA A 429 15.74 11.06 -2.30
CA ALA A 429 16.35 10.11 -3.24
C ALA A 429 17.76 9.71 -2.80
N ALA A 430 18.60 10.69 -2.46
CA ALA A 430 19.94 10.43 -1.97
C ALA A 430 19.94 9.60 -0.66
N ALA A 431 18.99 9.86 0.25
CA ALA A 431 18.92 9.16 1.54
C ALA A 431 18.58 7.68 1.40
N VAL A 432 17.84 7.27 0.38
CA VAL A 432 17.47 5.87 0.12
C VAL A 432 18.39 5.19 -0.90
N SER A 433 19.19 5.95 -1.66
CA SER A 433 20.19 5.37 -2.55
C SER A 433 21.21 4.52 -1.78
N PRO A 434 21.64 3.37 -2.30
CA PRO A 434 22.71 2.56 -1.69
C PRO A 434 24.02 3.33 -1.48
N SER A 435 24.39 4.22 -2.40
CA SER A 435 25.59 5.06 -2.32
C SER A 435 25.46 6.25 -1.36
N LYS A 436 24.24 6.54 -0.87
CA LYS A 436 23.88 7.77 -0.12
C LYS A 436 24.19 9.06 -0.88
N LYS A 437 24.14 9.00 -2.20
CA LYS A 437 24.29 10.14 -3.12
C LYS A 437 23.10 10.22 -4.04
N LEU A 438 22.85 11.42 -4.58
CA LEU A 438 21.86 11.60 -5.61
C LEU A 438 22.34 10.96 -6.91
N GLU A 439 21.58 10.01 -7.42
CA GLU A 439 21.83 9.26 -8.64
C GLU A 439 20.53 9.12 -9.41
N PRO A 440 20.58 8.86 -10.74
CA PRO A 440 19.39 8.48 -11.49
C PRO A 440 18.72 7.25 -10.86
N ILE A 441 17.40 7.26 -10.78
CA ILE A 441 16.62 6.18 -10.20
C ILE A 441 15.97 5.32 -11.28
N GLN A 442 15.73 4.06 -10.98
CA GLN A 442 15.00 3.15 -11.85
C GLN A 442 13.53 3.09 -11.43
N TYR A 443 12.61 3.26 -12.38
CA TYR A 443 11.17 3.07 -12.17
C TYR A 443 10.57 2.24 -13.29
N GLY A 444 10.24 0.98 -13.01
CA GLY A 444 9.93 -0.01 -14.04
C GLY A 444 11.12 -0.18 -14.98
N ASP A 445 10.88 -0.06 -16.28
CA ASP A 445 11.91 -0.16 -17.32
C ASP A 445 12.58 1.19 -17.66
N GLU A 446 12.20 2.28 -16.96
CA GLU A 446 12.66 3.62 -17.26
C GLU A 446 13.67 4.13 -16.24
N THR A 447 14.67 4.88 -16.71
CA THR A 447 15.60 5.63 -15.85
C THR A 447 15.12 7.07 -15.71
N ILE A 448 14.90 7.50 -14.48
CA ILE A 448 14.49 8.87 -14.13
C ILE A 448 15.71 9.60 -13.57
N ASP A 449 16.11 10.67 -14.23
CA ASP A 449 17.30 11.44 -13.88
C ASP A 449 16.96 12.68 -13.03
N LEU A 450 16.96 12.51 -11.73
CA LEU A 450 16.76 13.59 -10.76
C LEU A 450 17.98 14.52 -10.63
N THR A 451 19.13 14.15 -11.22
CA THR A 451 20.38 14.91 -11.06
C THR A 451 20.48 16.13 -11.97
N LYS A 452 19.70 16.15 -13.06
CA LYS A 452 19.69 17.24 -14.04
C LYS A 452 18.80 18.40 -13.59
N ARG A 453 19.33 19.22 -12.70
CA ARG A 453 18.67 20.42 -12.16
C ARG A 453 19.16 21.70 -12.88
N PRO A 454 18.30 22.75 -13.01
CA PRO A 454 16.87 22.75 -12.65
C PRO A 454 16.04 21.85 -13.58
N TRP A 455 14.98 21.22 -13.03
CA TRP A 455 14.09 20.38 -13.83
C TRP A 455 13.30 21.22 -14.86
N ARG A 456 12.78 20.55 -15.89
CA ARG A 456 12.00 21.21 -16.94
C ARG A 456 10.85 22.00 -16.33
N ARG A 457 10.68 23.25 -16.79
CA ARG A 457 9.58 24.16 -16.44
C ARG A 457 8.88 24.57 -17.73
N ALA A 458 7.57 24.32 -17.82
CA ALA A 458 6.78 24.67 -19.00
C ALA A 458 5.35 25.03 -18.58
N SER A 459 4.71 25.99 -19.25
CA SER A 459 3.32 26.31 -18.96
C SER A 459 2.40 25.18 -19.45
N MET A 460 1.25 25.02 -18.79
CA MET A 460 0.25 24.02 -19.20
C MET A 460 -0.17 24.22 -20.66
N ASN A 461 -0.40 25.47 -21.07
CA ASN A 461 -0.81 25.80 -22.43
C ASN A 461 0.29 25.50 -23.47
N ASP A 462 1.57 25.83 -23.15
CA ASP A 462 2.70 25.51 -24.04
C ASP A 462 2.84 23.99 -24.25
N LEU A 463 2.66 23.20 -23.20
CA LEU A 463 2.71 21.75 -23.30
C LEU A 463 1.58 21.18 -24.18
N VAL A 464 0.39 21.75 -24.12
CA VAL A 464 -0.74 21.36 -25.02
C VAL A 464 -0.43 21.82 -26.46
N ILE A 465 0.15 22.99 -26.64
CA ILE A 465 0.61 23.45 -27.98
C ILE A 465 1.67 22.48 -28.52
N GLU A 466 2.68 22.13 -27.74
CA GLU A 466 3.71 21.15 -28.14
C GLU A 466 3.09 19.80 -28.54
N ALA A 467 2.10 19.30 -27.81
CA ALA A 467 1.48 18.00 -28.05
C ALA A 467 0.48 18.02 -29.22
N CYS A 468 -0.37 19.04 -29.31
CA CYS A 468 -1.56 19.03 -30.18
C CYS A 468 -1.59 20.17 -31.20
N ASN A 469 -0.65 21.13 -31.14
CA ASN A 469 -0.63 22.34 -31.96
C ASN A 469 -1.92 23.20 -31.81
N VAL A 470 -2.49 23.25 -30.59
CA VAL A 470 -3.68 24.07 -30.25
C VAL A 470 -3.33 25.00 -29.10
N ASP A 471 -3.42 26.30 -29.32
CA ASP A 471 -3.32 27.32 -28.28
C ASP A 471 -4.72 27.59 -27.71
N VAL A 472 -5.03 26.91 -26.60
CA VAL A 472 -6.39 26.94 -26.02
C VAL A 472 -6.71 28.30 -25.42
N LEU A 473 -5.73 28.96 -24.77
CA LEU A 473 -5.98 30.22 -24.07
C LEU A 473 -5.96 31.46 -24.99
N ASN A 474 -5.08 31.49 -25.98
CA ASN A 474 -4.85 32.72 -26.77
C ASN A 474 -5.25 32.60 -28.26
N GLY A 475 -5.44 31.37 -28.76
CA GLY A 475 -5.65 31.09 -30.19
C GLY A 475 -7.05 31.44 -30.72
N PHE A 476 -8.00 31.79 -29.84
CA PHE A 476 -9.41 31.89 -30.23
C PHE A 476 -10.11 33.15 -29.73
N ASP A 477 -9.38 34.20 -29.35
CA ASP A 477 -9.91 35.52 -28.86
C ASP A 477 -10.97 35.35 -27.72
N GLY A 478 -10.83 34.30 -26.88
CA GLY A 478 -11.76 34.01 -25.81
C GLY A 478 -13.03 33.25 -26.23
N ASP A 479 -13.17 32.84 -27.49
CA ASP A 479 -14.32 32.12 -28.01
C ASP A 479 -14.22 30.61 -27.67
N LEU A 480 -14.94 30.19 -26.63
CA LEU A 480 -14.95 28.82 -26.12
C LEU A 480 -15.39 27.79 -27.16
N GLU A 481 -16.42 28.11 -27.98
CA GLU A 481 -16.93 27.16 -28.94
C GLU A 481 -15.96 26.92 -30.11
N LYS A 482 -15.25 27.95 -30.55
CA LYS A 482 -14.15 27.78 -31.52
C LYS A 482 -12.99 26.98 -30.94
N ALA A 483 -12.63 27.21 -29.69
CA ALA A 483 -11.59 26.43 -29.00
C ALA A 483 -11.97 24.95 -28.91
N LYS A 484 -13.19 24.61 -28.47
CA LYS A 484 -13.70 23.23 -28.44
C LYS A 484 -13.69 22.58 -29.82
N ALA A 485 -14.12 23.31 -30.86
CA ALA A 485 -14.11 22.81 -32.23
C ALA A 485 -12.71 22.49 -32.76
N ALA A 486 -11.68 23.19 -32.28
CA ALA A 486 -10.27 22.91 -32.60
C ALA A 486 -9.69 21.78 -31.74
N CYS A 487 -10.07 21.69 -30.46
CA CYS A 487 -9.57 20.68 -29.52
C CYS A 487 -10.04 19.26 -29.86
N GLU A 488 -11.31 19.07 -30.25
CA GLU A 488 -11.88 17.74 -30.50
C GLU A 488 -11.12 16.95 -31.60
N PRO A 489 -10.82 17.48 -32.81
CA PRO A 489 -10.03 16.77 -33.80
C PRO A 489 -8.57 16.56 -33.36
N ALA A 490 -7.95 17.51 -32.65
CA ALA A 490 -6.62 17.38 -32.10
C ALA A 490 -6.54 16.23 -31.09
N LEU A 491 -7.52 16.13 -30.19
CA LEU A 491 -7.65 15.04 -29.23
C LEU A 491 -7.76 13.68 -29.93
N LYS A 492 -8.61 13.58 -30.98
CA LYS A 492 -8.75 12.33 -31.76
C LYS A 492 -7.45 11.90 -32.47
N ALA A 493 -6.63 12.86 -32.88
CA ALA A 493 -5.36 12.59 -33.54
C ALA A 493 -4.25 12.12 -32.60
N HIS A 494 -4.24 12.60 -31.35
CA HIS A 494 -3.10 12.46 -30.41
C HIS A 494 -3.36 11.53 -29.23
N SER A 495 -4.61 11.25 -28.88
CA SER A 495 -4.94 10.39 -27.73
C SER A 495 -5.51 9.04 -28.17
N LYS A 496 -4.89 7.94 -27.72
CA LYS A 496 -5.46 6.58 -27.87
C LYS A 496 -6.76 6.39 -27.09
N GLN A 497 -7.02 7.24 -26.10
CA GLN A 497 -8.23 7.23 -25.26
C GLN A 497 -9.19 8.38 -25.57
N ALA A 498 -9.05 9.01 -26.73
CA ALA A 498 -9.84 10.17 -27.17
C ALA A 498 -11.33 10.00 -26.94
N GLY A 499 -11.88 8.81 -27.17
CA GLY A 499 -13.30 8.52 -26.99
C GLY A 499 -13.83 8.76 -25.58
N ALA A 500 -13.01 8.57 -24.56
CA ALA A 500 -13.38 8.81 -23.16
C ALA A 500 -13.32 10.31 -22.79
N SER A 501 -12.36 11.06 -23.35
CA SER A 501 -12.14 12.48 -23.01
C SER A 501 -12.96 13.47 -23.85
N ILE A 502 -13.49 13.06 -25.01
CA ILE A 502 -14.31 13.95 -25.88
C ILE A 502 -15.53 14.54 -25.15
N PRO A 503 -16.31 13.78 -24.34
CA PRO A 503 -17.42 14.36 -23.60
C PRO A 503 -16.97 15.48 -22.65
N ALA A 504 -15.86 15.30 -21.92
CA ALA A 504 -15.33 16.30 -20.99
C ALA A 504 -14.90 17.58 -21.73
N VAL A 505 -14.19 17.46 -22.85
CA VAL A 505 -13.82 18.59 -23.73
C VAL A 505 -15.07 19.36 -24.23
N ARG A 506 -16.11 18.65 -24.65
CA ARG A 506 -17.35 19.29 -25.13
C ARG A 506 -18.13 19.98 -24.00
N ASP A 507 -18.12 19.38 -22.84
CA ASP A 507 -18.88 19.85 -21.68
C ASP A 507 -18.12 20.92 -20.87
N SER A 508 -16.85 21.22 -21.20
CA SER A 508 -16.04 22.21 -20.50
C SER A 508 -16.76 23.58 -20.47
N PRO A 509 -16.94 24.18 -19.28
CA PRO A 509 -17.71 25.43 -19.14
C PRO A 509 -16.93 26.69 -19.51
N ASN A 510 -15.60 26.62 -19.56
CA ASN A 510 -14.70 27.73 -19.83
C ASN A 510 -13.39 27.24 -20.45
N LEU A 511 -12.53 28.17 -20.87
CA LEU A 511 -11.24 27.84 -21.51
C LEU A 511 -10.25 27.19 -20.54
N GLY A 512 -10.26 27.56 -19.28
CA GLY A 512 -9.38 26.99 -18.27
C GLY A 512 -9.66 25.51 -18.03
N THR A 513 -10.94 25.14 -17.86
CA THR A 513 -11.33 23.72 -17.74
C THR A 513 -11.02 22.96 -19.04
N LEU A 514 -11.29 23.60 -20.22
CA LEU A 514 -10.95 22.98 -21.51
C LEU A 514 -9.46 22.70 -21.64
N LEU A 515 -8.60 23.63 -21.22
CA LEU A 515 -7.14 23.44 -21.24
C LEU A 515 -6.72 22.28 -20.35
N ASN A 516 -7.29 22.17 -19.14
CA ASN A 516 -7.01 21.07 -18.22
C ASN A 516 -7.40 19.72 -18.82
N GLU A 517 -8.60 19.60 -19.39
CA GLU A 517 -9.07 18.37 -20.06
C GLU A 517 -8.15 17.97 -21.23
N MET A 518 -7.68 18.94 -22.00
CA MET A 518 -6.72 18.69 -23.07
C MET A 518 -5.37 18.24 -22.53
N PHE A 519 -4.86 18.88 -21.46
CA PHE A 519 -3.62 18.51 -20.81
C PHE A 519 -3.66 17.07 -20.26
N GLU A 520 -4.67 16.73 -19.48
CA GLU A 520 -4.82 15.38 -18.91
C GLU A 520 -4.88 14.30 -20.02
N ALA A 521 -5.63 14.59 -21.08
CA ALA A 521 -5.83 13.63 -22.15
C ALA A 521 -4.62 13.43 -23.08
N THR A 522 -3.76 14.45 -23.26
CA THR A 522 -2.73 14.44 -24.31
C THR A 522 -1.31 14.59 -23.79
N VAL A 523 -1.10 15.21 -22.65
CA VAL A 523 0.22 15.57 -22.12
C VAL A 523 0.61 14.78 -20.89
N GLU A 524 -0.23 14.71 -19.87
CA GLU A 524 0.10 14.16 -18.54
C GLU A 524 0.85 12.83 -18.62
N GLY A 525 0.28 11.86 -19.33
CA GLY A 525 0.86 10.52 -19.48
C GLY A 525 2.22 10.48 -20.21
N THR A 526 2.60 11.58 -20.91
CA THR A 526 3.86 11.67 -21.65
C THR A 526 5.01 12.24 -20.82
N LEU A 527 4.73 12.88 -19.69
CA LEU A 527 5.72 13.51 -18.82
C LEU A 527 6.49 12.47 -18.02
N ARG A 528 7.53 11.88 -18.61
CA ARG A 528 8.30 10.79 -17.97
C ARG A 528 9.38 11.32 -17.04
N GLN A 529 10.16 12.32 -17.44
CA GLN A 529 11.17 12.98 -16.62
C GLN A 529 10.53 14.08 -15.75
N PRO A 530 11.16 14.48 -14.63
CA PRO A 530 10.64 15.55 -13.76
C PRO A 530 10.33 16.81 -14.57
N THR A 531 9.06 17.22 -14.53
CA THR A 531 8.59 18.40 -15.26
C THR A 531 7.63 19.20 -14.39
N PHE A 532 7.93 20.45 -14.15
CA PHE A 532 7.02 21.41 -13.55
C PHE A 532 6.09 21.95 -14.62
N VAL A 533 4.81 21.73 -14.44
CA VAL A 533 3.74 22.30 -15.26
C VAL A 533 3.28 23.57 -14.56
N LEU A 534 3.51 24.73 -15.20
CA LEU A 534 3.28 26.06 -14.64
C LEU A 534 1.99 26.66 -15.20
N ASP A 535 1.59 27.82 -14.64
CA ASP A 535 0.56 28.69 -15.20
C ASP A 535 -0.79 28.01 -15.35
N HIS A 536 -1.25 27.37 -14.28
CA HIS A 536 -2.56 26.74 -14.25
C HIS A 536 -3.68 27.78 -14.36
N PRO A 537 -4.78 27.49 -15.09
CA PRO A 537 -5.93 28.40 -15.19
C PRO A 537 -6.52 28.78 -13.85
N ILE A 538 -7.02 30.02 -13.77
CA ILE A 538 -7.67 30.56 -12.55
C ILE A 538 -8.88 29.71 -12.16
N GLU A 539 -9.64 29.23 -13.14
CA GLU A 539 -10.90 28.49 -12.96
C GLU A 539 -10.73 27.16 -12.21
N ILE A 540 -9.53 26.56 -12.31
CA ILE A 540 -9.20 25.29 -11.64
C ILE A 540 -8.21 25.51 -10.47
N SER A 541 -7.98 26.74 -10.05
CA SER A 541 -6.99 27.10 -9.03
C SER A 541 -7.56 28.08 -8.00
N PRO A 542 -8.60 27.69 -7.23
CA PRO A 542 -9.36 28.62 -6.40
C PRO A 542 -8.58 29.23 -5.25
N LEU A 543 -7.49 28.61 -4.80
CA LEU A 543 -6.68 29.01 -3.64
C LEU A 543 -5.35 29.68 -4.05
N ALA A 544 -5.03 29.66 -5.36
CA ALA A 544 -3.79 30.20 -5.88
C ALA A 544 -3.94 31.66 -6.32
N LYS A 545 -2.89 32.46 -6.08
CA LYS A 545 -2.85 33.87 -6.47
C LYS A 545 -2.81 34.03 -7.99
N PRO A 546 -3.51 35.02 -8.59
CA PRO A 546 -3.37 35.35 -10.01
C PRO A 546 -1.91 35.60 -10.36
N HIS A 547 -1.49 35.18 -11.56
CA HIS A 547 -0.15 35.41 -12.03
C HIS A 547 0.09 36.90 -12.20
N ARG A 548 1.21 37.41 -11.66
CA ARG A 548 1.55 38.85 -11.59
C ARG A 548 1.69 39.52 -12.97
N GLU A 549 2.01 38.77 -14.02
CA GLU A 549 2.25 39.28 -15.38
C GLU A 549 1.27 38.73 -16.43
N LYS A 550 0.78 37.49 -16.25
CA LYS A 550 -0.04 36.77 -17.23
C LYS A 550 -1.51 36.77 -16.79
N LYS A 551 -2.41 37.10 -17.72
CA LYS A 551 -3.86 37.10 -17.46
C LYS A 551 -4.45 35.68 -17.62
N GLY A 552 -5.46 35.34 -16.80
CA GLY A 552 -6.22 34.13 -16.92
C GLY A 552 -5.55 32.90 -16.28
N VAL A 553 -4.34 33.03 -15.75
CA VAL A 553 -3.59 31.97 -15.08
C VAL A 553 -3.14 32.37 -13.69
N THR A 554 -2.68 31.41 -12.92
CA THR A 554 -2.21 31.58 -11.53
C THR A 554 -0.72 31.28 -11.40
N GLU A 555 -0.09 31.80 -10.34
CA GLU A 555 1.26 31.40 -9.92
C GLU A 555 1.20 30.04 -9.23
N ARG A 556 0.97 28.97 -9.99
CA ARG A 556 0.82 27.58 -9.54
C ARG A 556 1.64 26.67 -10.43
N PHE A 557 2.22 25.65 -9.81
CA PHE A 557 2.76 24.52 -10.55
C PHE A 557 2.27 23.19 -9.98
N GLU A 558 2.28 22.19 -10.84
CA GLU A 558 2.26 20.79 -10.47
C GLU A 558 3.52 20.11 -11.01
N LEU A 559 4.16 19.27 -10.19
CA LEU A 559 5.31 18.47 -10.59
C LEU A 559 4.84 17.09 -11.06
N PHE A 560 5.13 16.79 -12.31
CA PHE A 560 4.88 15.46 -12.88
C PHE A 560 6.17 14.67 -13.03
N VAL A 561 6.13 13.39 -12.61
CA VAL A 561 7.19 12.41 -12.82
C VAL A 561 6.53 11.08 -13.21
N VAL A 562 6.98 10.47 -14.30
CA VAL A 562 6.43 9.19 -14.80
C VAL A 562 4.91 9.27 -15.08
N GLY A 563 4.44 10.42 -15.61
CA GLY A 563 3.03 10.67 -15.89
C GLY A 563 2.16 10.67 -14.63
N ARG A 564 2.68 11.16 -13.52
CA ARG A 564 1.95 11.26 -12.25
C ARG A 564 2.31 12.56 -11.56
N GLU A 565 1.30 13.29 -11.11
CA GLU A 565 1.45 14.39 -10.20
C GLU A 565 2.11 13.91 -8.90
N LEU A 566 3.19 14.57 -8.49
CA LEU A 566 3.94 14.28 -7.27
C LEU A 566 3.84 15.39 -6.24
N ALA A 567 3.79 16.65 -6.71
CA ALA A 567 3.68 17.83 -5.88
C ALA A 567 2.82 18.91 -6.55
N ASN A 568 2.20 19.74 -5.75
CA ASN A 568 1.39 20.90 -6.15
C ASN A 568 1.75 22.08 -5.25
N ALA A 569 2.01 23.24 -5.83
CA ALA A 569 2.38 24.42 -5.07
C ALA A 569 1.98 25.71 -5.78
N PHE A 570 1.79 26.75 -5.01
CA PHE A 570 1.41 28.06 -5.52
C PHE A 570 1.79 29.21 -4.59
N SER A 571 1.82 30.42 -5.15
CA SER A 571 1.70 31.65 -4.37
C SER A 571 0.26 31.71 -3.84
N GLU A 572 0.11 31.84 -2.52
CA GLU A 572 -1.18 31.75 -1.84
C GLU A 572 -2.06 33.00 -2.12
N LEU A 573 -3.34 32.77 -2.38
CA LEU A 573 -4.32 33.85 -2.45
C LEU A 573 -4.57 34.39 -1.04
N THR A 574 -4.21 35.65 -0.82
CA THR A 574 -4.31 36.31 0.48
C THR A 574 -5.40 37.38 0.54
N ASP A 575 -6.07 37.67 -0.60
CA ASP A 575 -7.17 38.61 -0.68
C ASP A 575 -8.49 37.92 -0.27
N PRO A 576 -9.11 38.30 0.87
CA PRO A 576 -10.34 37.66 1.34
C PRO A 576 -11.55 37.92 0.40
N ILE A 577 -11.54 39.03 -0.35
CA ILE A 577 -12.65 39.37 -1.25
C ILE A 577 -12.60 38.46 -2.48
N ASP A 578 -11.46 38.37 -3.15
CA ASP A 578 -11.26 37.44 -4.29
C ASP A 578 -11.44 35.98 -3.85
N GLN A 579 -10.95 35.61 -2.65
CA GLN A 579 -11.09 34.25 -2.13
C GLN A 579 -12.56 33.85 -1.95
N ARG A 580 -13.38 34.75 -1.38
CA ARG A 580 -14.83 34.54 -1.24
C ARG A 580 -15.51 34.35 -2.59
N GLU A 581 -15.22 35.23 -3.55
CA GLU A 581 -15.80 35.15 -4.89
C GLU A 581 -15.46 33.81 -5.58
N ARG A 582 -14.23 33.33 -5.41
CA ARG A 582 -13.80 32.05 -6.00
C ARG A 582 -14.50 30.87 -5.35
N PHE A 583 -14.62 30.85 -4.04
CA PHE A 583 -15.35 29.80 -3.33
C PHE A 583 -16.84 29.77 -3.73
N GLU A 584 -17.47 30.95 -3.88
CA GLU A 584 -18.86 31.02 -4.36
C GLU A 584 -19.01 30.51 -5.80
N LYS A 585 -18.06 30.84 -6.68
CA LYS A 585 -18.02 30.34 -8.06
C LYS A 585 -17.82 28.82 -8.08
N GLN A 586 -16.88 28.31 -7.29
CA GLN A 586 -16.61 26.87 -7.20
C GLN A 586 -17.82 26.10 -6.66
N SER A 587 -18.44 26.57 -5.56
CA SER A 587 -19.64 25.95 -4.99
C SER A 587 -20.79 25.90 -5.98
N ARG A 588 -21.03 27.02 -6.71
CA ARG A 588 -22.06 27.05 -7.77
C ARG A 588 -21.76 26.09 -8.93
N ALA A 589 -20.52 26.08 -9.43
CA ALA A 589 -20.12 25.20 -10.53
C ALA A 589 -20.21 23.71 -10.11
N HIS A 590 -19.84 23.41 -8.88
CA HIS A 590 -19.96 22.07 -8.31
C HIS A 590 -21.43 21.61 -8.26
N ALA A 591 -22.32 22.44 -7.71
CA ALA A 591 -23.75 22.13 -7.63
C ALA A 591 -24.39 21.98 -9.03
N GLU A 592 -24.01 22.80 -10.01
CA GLU A 592 -24.48 22.69 -11.40
C GLU A 592 -24.00 21.40 -12.06
N THR A 593 -22.73 21.00 -11.85
CA THR A 593 -22.15 19.77 -12.39
C THR A 593 -22.86 18.54 -11.83
N GLN A 594 -23.07 18.49 -10.51
CA GLN A 594 -23.80 17.40 -9.85
C GLN A 594 -25.24 17.30 -10.36
N ARG A 595 -25.93 18.43 -10.47
CA ARG A 595 -27.30 18.48 -11.00
C ARG A 595 -27.37 17.98 -12.44
N ALA A 596 -26.42 18.38 -13.27
CA ALA A 596 -26.35 17.93 -14.66
C ALA A 596 -26.06 16.41 -14.74
N ALA A 597 -25.19 15.89 -13.89
CA ALA A 597 -24.89 14.45 -13.81
C ALA A 597 -26.16 13.66 -13.39
N LEU A 598 -26.89 14.13 -12.37
CA LEU A 598 -28.13 13.51 -11.92
C LEU A 598 -29.19 13.46 -13.03
N VAL A 599 -29.44 14.59 -13.72
CA VAL A 599 -30.39 14.67 -14.85
C VAL A 599 -29.99 13.72 -16.00
N ARG A 600 -28.67 13.55 -16.26
CA ARG A 600 -28.18 12.60 -17.27
C ARG A 600 -28.44 11.15 -16.84
N ALA A 601 -28.21 10.82 -15.58
CA ALA A 601 -28.48 9.49 -15.04
C ALA A 601 -29.98 9.15 -15.05
N GLU A 602 -30.85 10.07 -14.66
CA GLU A 602 -32.31 9.94 -14.73
C GLU A 602 -32.78 9.69 -16.16
N LYS A 603 -32.27 10.44 -17.14
CA LYS A 603 -32.59 10.24 -18.57
C LYS A 603 -32.18 8.87 -19.10
N LYS A 604 -31.04 8.28 -18.58
CA LYS A 604 -30.64 6.91 -18.94
C LYS A 604 -31.65 5.89 -18.41
N VAL A 605 -32.14 6.09 -17.18
CA VAL A 605 -33.21 5.25 -16.60
C VAL A 605 -34.50 5.34 -17.39
N GLU A 606 -34.93 6.55 -17.78
CA GLU A 606 -36.12 6.77 -18.62
C GLU A 606 -36.02 6.08 -20.00
N ARG A 607 -34.80 6.02 -20.57
CA ARG A 607 -34.54 5.32 -21.84
C ARG A 607 -34.47 3.80 -21.70
N GLY A 608 -34.43 3.29 -20.47
CA GLY A 608 -34.33 1.87 -20.21
C GLY A 608 -32.93 1.28 -20.50
N ASP A 609 -31.89 2.10 -20.44
CA ASP A 609 -30.53 1.65 -20.67
C ASP A 609 -30.12 0.58 -19.61
N LYS A 610 -29.34 -0.39 -20.04
CA LYS A 610 -28.82 -1.44 -19.15
C LYS A 610 -27.99 -0.78 -18.04
N ASP A 611 -28.14 -1.25 -16.81
CA ASP A 611 -27.42 -0.77 -15.63
C ASP A 611 -27.68 0.71 -15.24
N ALA A 612 -28.63 1.38 -15.89
CA ALA A 612 -28.93 2.80 -15.65
C ALA A 612 -29.39 3.11 -14.21
N ARG A 613 -30.04 2.14 -13.54
CA ARG A 613 -30.48 2.30 -12.13
C ARG A 613 -29.29 2.28 -11.16
N ASP A 614 -28.29 1.45 -11.45
CA ASP A 614 -27.07 1.39 -10.65
C ASP A 614 -26.26 2.68 -10.84
N VAL A 615 -26.15 3.17 -12.09
CA VAL A 615 -25.53 4.47 -12.40
C VAL A 615 -26.25 5.63 -11.70
N LEU A 616 -27.60 5.63 -11.67
CA LEU A 616 -28.35 6.66 -10.96
C LEU A 616 -28.11 6.61 -9.46
N LYS A 617 -28.05 5.41 -8.89
CA LYS A 617 -27.74 5.22 -7.47
C LYS A 617 -26.33 5.72 -7.16
N GLU A 618 -25.32 5.29 -7.92
CA GLU A 618 -23.94 5.76 -7.76
C GLU A 618 -23.85 7.29 -7.88
N THR A 619 -24.50 7.89 -8.91
CA THR A 619 -24.53 9.35 -9.08
C THR A 619 -25.19 10.04 -7.89
N THR A 620 -26.28 9.46 -7.33
CA THR A 620 -26.96 10.03 -6.16
C THR A 620 -26.09 9.91 -4.90
N ASP A 621 -25.42 8.78 -4.73
CA ASP A 621 -24.50 8.54 -3.61
C ASP A 621 -23.25 9.45 -3.69
N ASP A 622 -22.93 9.97 -4.89
CA ASP A 622 -21.78 10.87 -5.13
C ASP A 622 -22.11 12.35 -4.93
N ILE A 623 -23.37 12.70 -4.69
CA ILE A 623 -23.76 14.09 -4.38
C ILE A 623 -23.26 14.44 -2.96
N TYR A 624 -22.58 15.57 -2.85
CA TYR A 624 -22.17 16.16 -1.57
C TYR A 624 -22.19 17.68 -1.64
N ASP A 625 -22.41 18.31 -0.51
CA ASP A 625 -22.38 19.78 -0.41
C ASP A 625 -20.92 20.27 -0.39
N PHE A 626 -20.67 21.37 -1.05
CA PHE A 626 -19.40 22.09 -1.00
C PHE A 626 -19.62 23.45 -0.30
N PRO A 627 -19.69 23.44 1.05
CA PRO A 627 -19.94 24.66 1.82
C PRO A 627 -18.71 25.56 1.85
N ILE A 628 -18.94 26.87 1.91
CA ILE A 628 -17.87 27.86 2.08
C ILE A 628 -17.40 27.83 3.54
N ASP A 629 -16.09 27.75 3.77
CA ASP A 629 -15.49 27.91 5.09
C ASP A 629 -15.41 29.38 5.46
N GLU A 630 -16.50 29.89 6.07
CA GLU A 630 -16.63 31.28 6.51
C GLU A 630 -15.59 31.66 7.56
N ASP A 631 -15.16 30.72 8.41
CA ASP A 631 -14.14 30.97 9.41
C ASP A 631 -12.75 31.18 8.77
N PHE A 632 -12.48 30.48 7.67
CA PHE A 632 -11.26 30.71 6.90
C PHE A 632 -11.28 32.09 6.22
N ILE A 633 -12.40 32.49 5.63
CA ILE A 633 -12.54 33.85 5.05
C ILE A 633 -12.35 34.91 6.14
N ASN A 634 -13.00 34.75 7.30
CA ASN A 634 -12.81 35.64 8.45
C ASN A 634 -11.34 35.69 8.90
N ALA A 635 -10.64 34.56 8.89
CA ALA A 635 -9.21 34.52 9.23
C ALA A 635 -8.38 35.38 8.25
N LEU A 636 -8.64 35.27 6.93
CA LEU A 636 -7.97 36.08 5.91
C LEU A 636 -8.22 37.58 6.10
N GLU A 637 -9.41 37.98 6.58
CA GLU A 637 -9.73 39.41 6.87
C GLU A 637 -8.87 40.01 7.98
N TYR A 638 -8.28 39.18 8.87
CA TYR A 638 -7.27 39.65 9.83
C TYR A 638 -5.91 39.90 9.20
N GLY A 639 -5.70 39.49 7.96
CA GLY A 639 -4.48 39.71 7.18
C GLY A 639 -3.56 38.50 7.18
N MET A 640 -3.45 37.85 6.04
CA MET A 640 -2.45 36.81 5.77
C MET A 640 -1.24 37.42 5.07
N PRO A 641 0.00 37.22 5.55
CA PRO A 641 1.18 37.71 4.84
C PRO A 641 1.29 37.03 3.46
N PRO A 642 2.03 37.61 2.48
CA PRO A 642 2.42 36.90 1.27
C PRO A 642 2.99 35.53 1.66
N CYS A 643 2.58 34.46 0.97
CA CYS A 643 2.91 33.11 1.38
C CYS A 643 3.02 32.19 0.16
N GLY A 644 4.00 31.30 0.18
CA GLY A 644 4.09 30.15 -0.72
C GLY A 644 3.65 28.89 0.01
N GLY A 645 2.82 28.07 -0.64
CA GLY A 645 2.39 26.77 -0.14
C GLY A 645 2.79 25.63 -1.06
N LEU A 646 3.09 24.47 -0.49
CA LEU A 646 3.51 23.26 -1.19
C LEU A 646 2.89 22.02 -0.56
N GLY A 647 2.27 21.19 -1.39
CA GLY A 647 1.82 19.84 -1.04
C GLY A 647 2.61 18.78 -1.80
N ILE A 648 3.07 17.73 -1.12
CA ILE A 648 3.72 16.56 -1.74
C ILE A 648 3.01 15.29 -1.31
N GLY A 649 2.59 14.46 -2.28
CA GLY A 649 2.06 13.14 -2.02
C GLY A 649 3.15 12.18 -1.53
N VAL A 650 3.27 11.97 -0.22
CA VAL A 650 4.33 11.13 0.37
C VAL A 650 4.28 9.70 -0.14
N ASP A 651 3.09 9.10 -0.28
CA ASP A 651 2.96 7.74 -0.81
C ASP A 651 3.43 7.66 -2.26
N ARG A 652 3.09 8.65 -3.11
CA ARG A 652 3.56 8.72 -4.51
C ARG A 652 5.07 8.90 -4.60
N LEU A 653 5.66 9.73 -3.74
CA LEU A 653 7.12 9.88 -3.66
C LEU A 653 7.81 8.58 -3.24
N VAL A 654 7.27 7.90 -2.24
CA VAL A 654 7.80 6.59 -1.83
C VAL A 654 7.68 5.58 -2.96
N MET A 655 6.55 5.52 -3.68
CA MET A 655 6.39 4.65 -4.86
C MET A 655 7.49 4.90 -5.89
N LEU A 656 7.75 6.16 -6.20
CA LEU A 656 8.79 6.55 -7.16
C LEU A 656 10.18 6.10 -6.71
N LEU A 657 10.56 6.41 -5.47
CA LEU A 657 11.91 6.17 -4.95
C LEU A 657 12.18 4.70 -4.58
N THR A 658 11.13 3.88 -4.42
CA THR A 658 11.25 2.44 -4.10
C THR A 658 10.89 1.53 -5.28
N ASN A 659 10.68 2.11 -6.47
CA ASN A 659 10.25 1.36 -7.66
C ASN A 659 8.98 0.52 -7.41
N SER A 660 8.01 1.07 -6.68
CA SER A 660 6.77 0.38 -6.34
C SER A 660 5.66 0.74 -7.32
N PRO A 661 5.07 -0.23 -8.05
CA PRO A 661 4.07 0.05 -9.08
C PRO A 661 2.72 0.47 -8.52
N SER A 662 2.40 0.08 -7.27
CA SER A 662 1.11 0.32 -6.65
C SER A 662 1.24 1.03 -5.30
N ILE A 663 0.32 1.97 -5.02
CA ILE A 663 0.21 2.64 -3.72
C ILE A 663 0.02 1.64 -2.56
N ARG A 664 -0.56 0.47 -2.84
CA ARG A 664 -0.75 -0.61 -1.87
C ARG A 664 0.57 -1.26 -1.44
N ASP A 665 1.63 -1.14 -2.24
CA ASP A 665 2.96 -1.65 -1.87
C ASP A 665 3.61 -0.81 -0.77
N VAL A 666 3.35 0.49 -0.76
CA VAL A 666 3.97 1.46 0.15
C VAL A 666 3.12 1.81 1.37
N ILE A 667 1.85 1.42 1.41
CA ILE A 667 0.96 1.51 2.57
C ILE A 667 0.97 0.16 3.29
N ALA A 668 1.23 0.15 4.60
CA ALA A 668 1.37 -1.08 5.37
C ALA A 668 0.09 -1.94 5.33
N PHE A 669 -1.05 -1.31 5.56
CA PHE A 669 -2.38 -1.94 5.54
C PHE A 669 -3.30 -1.10 4.66
N PRO A 670 -3.28 -1.30 3.33
CA PRO A 670 -4.12 -0.55 2.40
C PRO A 670 -5.59 -1.00 2.53
N THR A 671 -6.50 -0.09 2.18
CA THR A 671 -7.93 -0.44 2.06
C THR A 671 -8.13 -1.39 0.88
N LEU A 672 -8.87 -2.46 1.11
CA LEU A 672 -9.17 -3.49 0.11
C LEU A 672 -10.68 -3.68 0.00
N LYS A 673 -11.15 -4.04 -1.19
CA LYS A 673 -12.55 -4.47 -1.37
C LYS A 673 -12.82 -5.70 -0.49
N LYS A 674 -14.04 -5.81 0.03
CA LYS A 674 -14.48 -7.04 0.71
C LYS A 674 -14.44 -8.19 -0.30
N GLU A 675 -14.03 -9.39 0.16
CA GLU A 675 -14.25 -10.60 -0.62
C GLU A 675 -15.75 -10.85 -0.67
N GLU A 676 -16.29 -11.06 -1.85
CA GLU A 676 -17.64 -11.60 -2.00
C GLU A 676 -17.58 -13.03 -1.48
N GLN A 677 -18.29 -13.30 -0.38
CA GLN A 677 -18.37 -14.62 0.27
C GLN A 677 -19.28 -15.54 -0.51
#